data_cdcee1e6f84987a8fde195f93b094015
#
_entry.id   cdcee1e6f84987a8fde195f93b094015
#
_cell.length_a   1.000
_cell.length_b   1.000
_cell.length_c   1.000
_cell.angle_alpha   90.00
_cell.angle_beta   90.00
_cell.angle_gamma   90.00
#
_symmetry.space_group_name_H-M   'P 1'
#
loop_
_entity.id
_entity.type
_entity.pdbx_description
1 polymer ?
#
loop_
_entity_poly.entity_id
_entity_poly.type
_entity_poly.pdbx_seq_one_letter_code
_entity_poly.pdbx_strand_id
1 'polypeptide(L)'
;TTFDEVRTSKLRLEIDGNEDFSTGILEWNVYNEGELPNFPPSVMAGVDRIVMHGRKTPFAGQLLRAISTDTTKLTWSKASGPGKVAFADDAALATTATFSAVGDYVLTLTARKGKMSDSSTLAVRVVARPQLDIRAAGKTGIRITIQPHDSKDKFPYTPALVERDYPKAVISLRELDSAFEPVKARVGQMNVTVQSNPLSVQVTTLDNEPLQKITFAPDGTMSFVLDDQPVLGMGEGGPKQTGDSWRTDKIELDRRGRLHPMTPWYGTGTYGSYNPVPLMIGTAGWGLFIPTPSGAIDLSDSETGSFIPADPIAPGTVVSRRQQREGRIGLPPPEYFIPGTYDVFVFDAQDPAVFMKDISTLSGPAVLPPKWVMGYQQSHRTLKDETQMLEIIDTFREKQIPLDSVCYLGTGFCPSGWNKNQPSFEFNPGVFKRDPKEVLADMHDRNVKVMLHMIPWDRNRLETIQGTIPPKPGEKLDNTHIQNYWNEHNALVDAGVDAWWPDEGDWFNFHERMKRHELYYTGPLSKQPNVRPWSLHRNGYLGVARWGGWMWPGDPLTTWRTLQTHIAIGINHSLSVSPFWNSDIGAFYTTDEYSAELYVRWVQFAAFNSLMRSHGRGWENRLPWTWGLSEPGPGEGSYAPPKSALSNPTVEPIAKKYIELRYQLLTYNYTLTWEDDF
;
A
#
# COMPACT_ATOMS: atom_id res chain seq x y z
N THR A 1 -3.43 -41.23 12.78
CA THR A 1 -3.84 -42.25 13.79
C THR A 1 -4.98 -43.04 13.21
N THR A 2 -4.83 -44.33 13.13
CA THR A 2 -5.91 -45.28 12.78
C THR A 2 -6.40 -45.95 14.04
N PHE A 3 -7.69 -46.22 14.10
CA PHE A 3 -8.35 -46.93 15.20
C PHE A 3 -9.44 -47.86 14.63
N ASP A 4 -9.88 -48.84 15.38
CA ASP A 4 -10.93 -49.73 14.98
C ASP A 4 -12.26 -48.99 14.78
N GLU A 5 -13.15 -49.55 13.96
CA GLU A 5 -14.45 -48.95 13.67
C GLU A 5 -15.22 -48.69 14.94
N VAL A 6 -15.65 -47.41 15.13
CA VAL A 6 -16.41 -46.97 16.28
C VAL A 6 -17.73 -46.37 15.84
N ARG A 7 -18.84 -46.89 16.34
CA ARG A 7 -20.16 -46.29 16.14
C ARG A 7 -20.42 -45.20 17.13
N THR A 8 -20.38 -43.95 16.68
CA THR A 8 -20.59 -42.78 17.57
C THR A 8 -21.37 -41.68 16.83
N SER A 9 -22.07 -40.87 17.59
CA SER A 9 -22.73 -39.63 17.08
C SER A 9 -21.89 -38.38 17.27
N LYS A 10 -20.75 -38.47 17.97
CA LYS A 10 -19.85 -37.35 18.24
C LYS A 10 -18.41 -37.81 18.26
N LEU A 11 -17.56 -37.03 17.63
CA LEU A 11 -16.11 -37.17 17.71
C LEU A 11 -15.53 -35.93 18.38
N ARG A 12 -14.55 -36.15 19.26
CA ARG A 12 -13.79 -35.09 19.94
C ARG A 12 -12.31 -35.32 19.68
N LEU A 13 -11.65 -34.32 19.17
CA LEU A 13 -10.20 -34.29 19.06
C LEU A 13 -9.67 -33.48 20.27
N GLU A 14 -8.84 -34.11 21.08
CA GLU A 14 -8.07 -33.43 22.11
C GLU A 14 -6.63 -33.27 21.61
N ILE A 15 -6.07 -32.11 21.77
CA ILE A 15 -4.70 -31.80 21.39
C ILE A 15 -3.98 -31.32 22.62
N ASP A 16 -3.01 -32.10 23.08
CA ASP A 16 -2.07 -31.65 24.10
C ASP A 16 -1.04 -30.75 23.46
N GLY A 17 -1.08 -29.46 23.77
CA GLY A 17 -0.10 -28.49 23.30
C GLY A 17 1.22 -28.66 24.05
N ASN A 18 2.32 -28.46 23.36
CA ASN A 18 3.64 -28.34 23.96
C ASN A 18 3.88 -26.85 24.31
N GLU A 19 4.47 -26.57 25.45
CA GLU A 19 4.74 -25.20 25.91
C GLU A 19 5.68 -24.43 24.97
N ASP A 20 6.53 -25.14 24.22
CA ASP A 20 7.53 -24.54 23.34
C ASP A 20 7.06 -24.32 21.89
N PHE A 21 5.93 -24.90 21.48
CA PHE A 21 5.47 -24.85 20.09
C PHE A 21 3.96 -24.63 19.99
N SER A 22 3.53 -23.78 19.06
CA SER A 22 2.13 -23.65 18.70
C SER A 22 1.68 -24.86 17.88
N THR A 23 0.59 -25.49 18.29
CA THR A 23 -0.02 -26.63 17.60
C THR A 23 -1.24 -26.16 16.82
N GLY A 24 -1.35 -26.58 15.56
CA GLY A 24 -2.48 -26.28 14.69
C GLY A 24 -2.94 -27.50 13.92
N ILE A 25 -4.25 -27.59 13.68
CA ILE A 25 -4.83 -28.58 12.79
C ILE A 25 -4.87 -27.96 11.40
N LEU A 26 -4.14 -28.56 10.45
CA LEU A 26 -4.16 -28.13 9.05
C LEU A 26 -5.38 -28.71 8.31
N GLU A 27 -5.73 -29.95 8.63
CA GLU A 27 -6.85 -30.64 8.04
C GLU A 27 -7.36 -31.74 8.99
N TRP A 28 -8.67 -31.91 9.09
CA TRP A 28 -9.30 -33.01 9.82
C TRP A 28 -10.41 -33.62 8.96
N ASN A 29 -10.15 -34.82 8.43
CA ASN A 29 -11.10 -35.58 7.64
C ASN A 29 -11.58 -36.79 8.44
N VAL A 30 -12.90 -37.02 8.44
CA VAL A 30 -13.52 -38.20 9.02
C VAL A 30 -14.14 -39.00 7.89
N TYR A 31 -13.74 -40.26 7.76
CA TYR A 31 -14.24 -41.18 6.75
C TYR A 31 -15.24 -42.13 7.38
N ASN A 32 -16.31 -42.47 6.65
CA ASN A 32 -17.33 -43.45 7.03
C ASN A 32 -17.42 -44.51 5.97
N GLU A 33 -17.43 -45.77 6.33
CA GLU A 33 -17.59 -46.92 5.43
C GLU A 33 -19.06 -47.24 5.09
N GLY A 34 -20.05 -46.57 5.74
CA GLY A 34 -21.47 -46.73 5.45
C GLY A 34 -22.05 -45.76 4.43
N GLU A 35 -23.36 -45.85 4.21
CA GLU A 35 -24.06 -44.79 3.47
C GLU A 35 -23.84 -43.42 4.15
N LEU A 36 -23.48 -42.42 3.32
CA LEU A 36 -23.28 -41.06 3.84
C LEU A 36 -24.54 -40.60 4.54
N PRO A 37 -24.44 -40.09 5.81
CA PRO A 37 -25.59 -39.60 6.54
C PRO A 37 -26.26 -38.46 5.74
N ASN A 38 -27.56 -38.47 5.68
CA ASN A 38 -28.32 -37.42 5.03
C ASN A 38 -28.33 -36.17 5.93
N PHE A 39 -27.32 -35.33 5.78
CA PHE A 39 -27.20 -34.10 6.53
C PHE A 39 -28.13 -33.00 5.98
N PRO A 40 -28.62 -32.09 6.83
CA PRO A 40 -29.29 -30.89 6.36
C PRO A 40 -28.33 -30.05 5.49
N PRO A 41 -28.84 -29.35 4.48
CA PRO A 41 -28.02 -28.36 3.77
C PRO A 41 -27.49 -27.32 4.76
N SER A 42 -26.38 -26.69 4.46
CA SER A 42 -25.86 -25.55 5.22
C SER A 42 -25.60 -24.42 4.24
N VAL A 43 -26.14 -23.22 4.52
CA VAL A 43 -26.14 -22.09 3.62
C VAL A 43 -25.67 -20.83 4.31
N MET A 44 -25.00 -19.96 3.57
CA MET A 44 -24.60 -18.62 4.00
C MET A 44 -25.15 -17.60 2.99
N ALA A 45 -25.89 -16.60 3.47
CA ALA A 45 -26.49 -15.55 2.66
C ALA A 45 -25.46 -14.50 2.17
N GLY A 46 -24.28 -14.50 2.76
CA GLY A 46 -23.24 -13.50 2.50
C GLY A 46 -23.11 -12.50 3.65
N VAL A 47 -22.53 -11.34 3.37
CA VAL A 47 -22.21 -10.31 4.36
C VAL A 47 -23.19 -9.13 4.29
N ASP A 48 -23.32 -8.43 5.42
CA ASP A 48 -24.12 -7.20 5.52
C ASP A 48 -23.60 -6.15 4.53
N ARG A 49 -24.55 -5.36 3.95
CA ARG A 49 -24.23 -4.42 2.88
C ARG A 49 -24.95 -3.09 3.03
N ILE A 50 -24.31 -2.04 2.51
CA ILE A 50 -24.97 -0.76 2.22
C ILE A 50 -25.14 -0.67 0.71
N VAL A 51 -26.34 -0.30 0.25
CA VAL A 51 -26.66 -0.22 -1.19
C VAL A 51 -27.41 1.07 -1.51
N MET A 52 -27.24 1.57 -2.72
CA MET A 52 -27.98 2.77 -3.17
C MET A 52 -29.34 2.37 -3.73
N HIS A 53 -30.37 3.12 -3.33
CA HIS A 53 -31.75 2.93 -3.82
C HIS A 53 -31.82 3.06 -5.35
N GLY A 54 -32.54 2.15 -5.98
CA GLY A 54 -32.71 2.13 -7.42
C GLY A 54 -31.64 1.35 -8.19
N ARG A 55 -30.55 0.96 -7.55
CA ARG A 55 -29.51 0.13 -8.19
C ARG A 55 -29.85 -1.36 -8.11
N LYS A 56 -29.52 -2.10 -9.18
CA LYS A 56 -29.46 -3.56 -9.13
C LYS A 56 -28.22 -3.97 -8.36
N THR A 57 -28.42 -4.59 -7.19
CA THR A 57 -27.32 -5.00 -6.32
C THR A 57 -27.10 -6.50 -6.42
N PRO A 58 -25.88 -6.97 -6.70
CA PRO A 58 -25.58 -8.39 -6.72
C PRO A 58 -25.50 -8.96 -5.29
N PHE A 59 -26.04 -10.18 -5.13
CA PHE A 59 -25.95 -11.01 -3.94
C PHE A 59 -25.44 -12.38 -4.32
N ALA A 60 -24.46 -12.90 -3.57
CA ALA A 60 -23.89 -14.22 -3.77
C ALA A 60 -23.95 -14.99 -2.44
N GLY A 61 -24.87 -15.94 -2.36
CA GLY A 61 -24.89 -16.90 -1.28
C GLY A 61 -23.89 -18.04 -1.51
N GLN A 62 -23.62 -18.78 -0.47
CA GLN A 62 -22.77 -19.97 -0.54
C GLN A 62 -23.51 -21.16 0.05
N LEU A 63 -23.39 -22.30 -0.63
CA LEU A 63 -23.82 -23.58 -0.10
C LEU A 63 -22.61 -24.27 0.52
N LEU A 64 -22.53 -24.23 1.86
CA LEU A 64 -21.37 -24.69 2.62
C LEU A 64 -21.31 -26.21 2.73
N ARG A 65 -22.48 -26.87 2.64
CA ARG A 65 -22.59 -28.31 2.65
C ARG A 65 -23.68 -28.74 1.67
N ALA A 66 -23.28 -29.38 0.59
CA ALA A 66 -24.14 -30.09 -0.33
C ALA A 66 -23.53 -31.43 -0.67
N ILE A 67 -24.25 -32.51 -0.36
CA ILE A 67 -23.84 -33.87 -0.77
C ILE A 67 -24.26 -34.10 -2.24
N SER A 68 -25.26 -33.37 -2.71
CA SER A 68 -25.69 -33.29 -4.12
C SER A 68 -26.38 -31.95 -4.34
N THR A 69 -25.94 -31.20 -5.34
CA THR A 69 -26.56 -29.92 -5.72
C THR A 69 -27.93 -30.10 -6.36
N ASP A 70 -28.19 -31.27 -6.97
CA ASP A 70 -29.37 -31.52 -7.80
C ASP A 70 -30.70 -31.60 -7.03
N THR A 71 -30.67 -31.73 -5.71
CA THR A 71 -31.89 -31.89 -4.87
C THR A 71 -32.08 -30.78 -3.84
N THR A 72 -31.18 -29.80 -3.76
CA THR A 72 -31.29 -28.69 -2.83
C THR A 72 -31.97 -27.49 -3.52
N LYS A 73 -33.14 -27.11 -3.00
CA LYS A 73 -33.86 -25.91 -3.47
C LYS A 73 -33.42 -24.71 -2.63
N LEU A 74 -33.07 -23.63 -3.32
CA LEU A 74 -32.69 -22.36 -2.72
C LEU A 74 -33.86 -21.37 -2.81
N THR A 75 -33.95 -20.44 -1.85
CA THR A 75 -34.93 -19.35 -1.94
C THR A 75 -34.41 -18.12 -1.19
N TRP A 76 -34.25 -17.05 -1.91
CA TRP A 76 -34.09 -15.70 -1.33
C TRP A 76 -35.43 -15.11 -0.96
N SER A 77 -35.50 -14.46 0.17
CA SER A 77 -36.70 -13.77 0.62
C SER A 77 -36.35 -12.54 1.48
N LYS A 78 -37.28 -11.62 1.58
CA LYS A 78 -37.21 -10.51 2.52
C LYS A 78 -37.81 -10.94 3.86
N ALA A 79 -36.98 -10.94 4.93
CA ALA A 79 -37.44 -11.21 6.30
C ALA A 79 -38.07 -9.93 6.93
N SER A 80 -37.43 -8.76 6.73
CA SER A 80 -37.96 -7.48 7.24
C SER A 80 -37.51 -6.30 6.36
N GLY A 81 -38.12 -5.13 6.56
CA GLY A 81 -37.73 -3.89 5.90
C GLY A 81 -38.93 -3.10 5.35
N PRO A 82 -38.78 -1.78 5.09
CA PRO A 82 -39.90 -0.86 4.81
C PRO A 82 -40.53 -1.06 3.44
N GLY A 83 -39.78 -1.56 2.45
CA GLY A 83 -40.27 -1.66 1.07
C GLY A 83 -40.31 -3.09 0.53
N LYS A 84 -40.62 -3.22 -0.76
CA LYS A 84 -40.53 -4.49 -1.50
C LYS A 84 -39.10 -4.73 -1.94
N VAL A 85 -38.69 -6.01 -2.01
CA VAL A 85 -37.46 -6.49 -2.61
C VAL A 85 -37.84 -7.33 -3.82
N ALA A 86 -37.27 -7.00 -4.98
CA ALA A 86 -37.47 -7.77 -6.20
C ALA A 86 -36.09 -8.44 -6.56
N PHE A 87 -36.08 -9.74 -6.49
CA PHE A 87 -34.96 -10.56 -6.92
C PHE A 87 -35.10 -10.86 -8.42
N ALA A 88 -33.97 -10.85 -9.15
CA ALA A 88 -33.96 -11.27 -10.56
C ALA A 88 -34.24 -12.79 -10.69
N ASP A 89 -33.63 -13.57 -9.80
CA ASP A 89 -33.87 -15.00 -9.61
C ASP A 89 -33.72 -15.31 -8.12
N ASP A 90 -34.84 -15.60 -7.46
CA ASP A 90 -34.85 -15.90 -6.02
C ASP A 90 -34.43 -17.34 -5.70
N ALA A 91 -34.27 -18.20 -6.72
CA ALA A 91 -33.85 -19.58 -6.59
C ALA A 91 -32.35 -19.80 -6.85
N ALA A 92 -31.63 -18.78 -7.33
CA ALA A 92 -30.18 -18.88 -7.61
C ALA A 92 -29.32 -18.51 -6.39
N LEU A 93 -28.15 -19.16 -6.23
CA LEU A 93 -27.17 -18.74 -5.23
C LEU A 93 -26.68 -17.32 -5.48
N ALA A 94 -26.38 -17.01 -6.73
CA ALA A 94 -26.01 -15.66 -7.16
C ALA A 94 -27.20 -15.02 -7.88
N THR A 95 -27.65 -13.87 -7.38
CA THR A 95 -28.80 -13.11 -7.93
C THR A 95 -28.55 -11.61 -7.80
N THR A 96 -29.42 -10.81 -8.41
CA THR A 96 -29.48 -9.37 -8.12
C THR A 96 -30.81 -9.02 -7.48
N ALA A 97 -30.82 -7.99 -6.64
CA ALA A 97 -32.06 -7.47 -6.06
C ALA A 97 -32.16 -5.94 -6.19
N THR A 98 -33.41 -5.46 -6.26
CA THR A 98 -33.72 -4.04 -6.18
C THR A 98 -34.67 -3.79 -5.00
N PHE A 99 -34.55 -2.61 -4.40
CA PHE A 99 -35.30 -2.17 -3.21
C PHE A 99 -36.19 -0.99 -3.55
N SER A 100 -37.42 -1.04 -3.11
CA SER A 100 -38.41 -0.02 -3.45
C SER A 100 -38.44 1.18 -2.49
N ALA A 101 -37.73 1.13 -1.38
CA ALA A 101 -37.66 2.20 -0.39
C ALA A 101 -36.30 2.22 0.33
N VAL A 102 -35.91 3.38 0.81
CA VAL A 102 -34.74 3.60 1.69
C VAL A 102 -35.05 3.03 3.08
N GLY A 103 -34.03 2.47 3.75
CA GLY A 103 -34.13 1.94 5.11
C GLY A 103 -33.39 0.63 5.31
N ASP A 104 -33.52 0.05 6.49
CA ASP A 104 -32.84 -1.18 6.88
C ASP A 104 -33.72 -2.41 6.55
N TYR A 105 -33.11 -3.38 5.89
CA TYR A 105 -33.72 -4.65 5.48
C TYR A 105 -32.96 -5.82 6.06
N VAL A 106 -33.67 -6.95 6.24
CA VAL A 106 -33.06 -8.24 6.45
C VAL A 106 -33.50 -9.17 5.32
N LEU A 107 -32.53 -9.74 4.62
CA LEU A 107 -32.76 -10.79 3.61
C LEU A 107 -32.40 -12.13 4.18
N THR A 108 -33.08 -13.18 3.71
CA THR A 108 -32.87 -14.58 4.11
C THR A 108 -32.61 -15.40 2.86
N LEU A 109 -31.54 -16.20 2.88
CA LEU A 109 -31.33 -17.31 1.96
C LEU A 109 -31.66 -18.61 2.67
N THR A 110 -32.60 -19.36 2.13
CA THR A 110 -33.02 -20.67 2.66
C THR A 110 -32.62 -21.77 1.69
N ALA A 111 -31.99 -22.82 2.21
CA ALA A 111 -31.73 -24.07 1.48
C ALA A 111 -32.61 -25.18 2.01
N ARG A 112 -33.28 -25.93 1.14
CA ARG A 112 -34.16 -27.07 1.50
C ARG A 112 -33.78 -28.33 0.73
N LYS A 113 -33.71 -29.45 1.46
CA LYS A 113 -33.52 -30.79 0.89
C LYS A 113 -34.51 -31.77 1.54
N GLY A 114 -35.57 -32.09 0.83
CA GLY A 114 -36.67 -32.86 1.40
C GLY A 114 -37.34 -32.12 2.58
N LYS A 115 -37.29 -32.76 3.76
CA LYS A 115 -37.85 -32.17 5.02
C LYS A 115 -36.81 -31.34 5.78
N MET A 116 -35.56 -31.36 5.38
CA MET A 116 -34.47 -30.63 6.03
C MET A 116 -34.29 -29.25 5.42
N SER A 117 -33.98 -28.28 6.26
CA SER A 117 -33.69 -26.92 5.82
C SER A 117 -32.68 -26.25 6.72
N ASP A 118 -31.96 -25.28 6.13
CA ASP A 118 -31.12 -24.32 6.83
C ASP A 118 -31.36 -22.94 6.24
N SER A 119 -31.14 -21.90 7.03
CA SER A 119 -31.35 -20.52 6.61
C SER A 119 -30.28 -19.61 7.22
N SER A 120 -29.81 -18.68 6.40
CA SER A 120 -28.86 -17.63 6.79
C SER A 120 -29.44 -16.27 6.43
N THR A 121 -29.16 -15.25 7.21
CA THR A 121 -29.61 -13.89 6.99
C THR A 121 -28.46 -12.93 6.76
N LEU A 122 -28.71 -11.84 6.05
CA LEU A 122 -27.82 -10.68 5.97
C LEU A 122 -28.65 -9.38 6.10
N ALA A 123 -28.02 -8.36 6.68
CA ALA A 123 -28.60 -7.02 6.77
C ALA A 123 -28.23 -6.20 5.53
N VAL A 124 -29.21 -5.42 5.04
CA VAL A 124 -29.00 -4.49 3.93
C VAL A 124 -29.52 -3.12 4.32
N ARG A 125 -28.65 -2.13 4.37
CA ARG A 125 -29.03 -0.74 4.52
C ARG A 125 -29.15 -0.10 3.15
N VAL A 126 -30.36 0.30 2.77
CA VAL A 126 -30.64 1.02 1.52
C VAL A 126 -30.58 2.52 1.80
N VAL A 127 -29.61 3.20 1.17
CA VAL A 127 -29.43 4.66 1.24
C VAL A 127 -30.05 5.34 0.01
N ALA A 128 -29.94 6.66 -0.08
CA ALA A 128 -30.52 7.44 -1.18
C ALA A 128 -30.04 6.99 -2.57
N ARG A 129 -30.74 7.44 -3.61
CA ARG A 129 -30.39 7.18 -5.02
C ARG A 129 -29.02 7.76 -5.37
N PRO A 130 -28.28 7.14 -6.31
CA PRO A 130 -27.04 7.67 -6.79
C PRO A 130 -27.25 8.98 -7.57
N GLN A 131 -26.28 9.88 -7.46
CA GLN A 131 -26.11 11.06 -8.30
C GLN A 131 -24.73 11.01 -8.94
N LEU A 132 -24.69 11.16 -10.25
CA LEU A 132 -23.46 11.37 -11.01
C LEU A 132 -23.24 12.87 -11.15
N ASP A 133 -22.07 13.34 -10.74
CA ASP A 133 -21.61 14.71 -10.95
C ASP A 133 -20.29 14.72 -11.69
N ILE A 134 -20.12 15.61 -12.66
CA ILE A 134 -18.88 15.84 -13.38
C ILE A 134 -18.50 17.32 -13.31
N ARG A 135 -17.27 17.57 -12.90
CA ARG A 135 -16.70 18.92 -12.69
C ARG A 135 -15.24 19.01 -13.09
N ALA A 136 -14.75 20.22 -13.34
CA ALA A 136 -13.34 20.44 -13.58
C ALA A 136 -12.52 20.16 -12.29
N ALA A 137 -11.31 19.63 -12.48
CA ALA A 137 -10.38 19.32 -11.39
C ALA A 137 -8.93 19.62 -11.84
N GLY A 138 -8.46 20.82 -11.56
CA GLY A 138 -7.17 21.31 -12.08
C GLY A 138 -7.30 21.92 -13.48
N LYS A 139 -6.19 22.02 -14.19
CA LYS A 139 -6.11 22.55 -15.56
C LYS A 139 -6.46 21.48 -16.59
N THR A 140 -5.93 20.27 -16.39
CA THR A 140 -6.00 19.16 -17.34
C THR A 140 -6.99 18.09 -16.92
N GLY A 141 -7.64 18.22 -15.75
CA GLY A 141 -8.44 17.16 -15.17
C GLY A 141 -9.94 17.46 -15.05
N ILE A 142 -10.71 16.40 -15.04
CA ILE A 142 -12.10 16.39 -14.57
C ILE A 142 -12.26 15.35 -13.46
N ARG A 143 -13.18 15.60 -12.54
CA ARG A 143 -13.59 14.67 -11.47
C ARG A 143 -15.00 14.18 -11.74
N ILE A 144 -15.16 12.87 -11.78
CA ILE A 144 -16.42 12.15 -11.96
C ILE A 144 -16.74 11.49 -10.62
N THR A 145 -17.88 11.83 -10.02
CA THR A 145 -18.33 11.20 -8.77
C THR A 145 -19.70 10.56 -8.96
N ILE A 146 -19.88 9.36 -8.40
CA ILE A 146 -21.18 8.72 -8.23
C ILE A 146 -21.32 8.40 -6.75
N GLN A 147 -22.29 9.01 -6.08
CA GLN A 147 -22.56 8.82 -4.65
C GLN A 147 -24.05 9.07 -4.33
N PRO A 148 -24.55 8.66 -3.14
CA PRO A 148 -25.90 9.00 -2.73
C PRO A 148 -26.15 10.51 -2.80
N HIS A 149 -27.28 10.94 -3.36
CA HIS A 149 -27.55 12.37 -3.55
C HIS A 149 -27.72 13.16 -2.25
N ASP A 150 -27.96 12.49 -1.14
CA ASP A 150 -28.07 13.05 0.21
C ASP A 150 -26.83 12.78 1.07
N SER A 151 -25.71 12.40 0.45
CA SER A 151 -24.45 12.22 1.16
C SER A 151 -24.08 13.47 1.95
N LYS A 152 -23.68 13.28 3.22
CA LYS A 152 -23.23 14.38 4.08
C LYS A 152 -21.91 14.96 3.59
N ASP A 153 -21.08 14.12 2.99
CA ASP A 153 -19.81 14.51 2.43
C ASP A 153 -19.97 14.92 0.98
N LYS A 154 -19.39 16.05 0.61
CA LYS A 154 -19.42 16.59 -0.74
C LYS A 154 -18.74 15.64 -1.74
N PHE A 155 -17.75 14.90 -1.28
CA PHE A 155 -16.99 13.93 -2.05
C PHE A 155 -16.73 12.68 -1.21
N PRO A 156 -16.51 11.51 -1.86
CA PRO A 156 -15.96 10.35 -1.17
C PRO A 156 -14.65 10.71 -0.47
N TYR A 157 -14.53 10.30 0.80
CA TYR A 157 -13.31 10.60 1.56
C TYR A 157 -12.12 9.80 1.05
N THR A 158 -11.01 10.49 0.84
CA THR A 158 -9.71 9.89 0.57
C THR A 158 -8.60 10.74 1.19
N PRO A 159 -7.64 10.16 1.94
CA PRO A 159 -6.49 10.90 2.43
C PRO A 159 -5.41 11.16 1.35
N ALA A 160 -5.57 10.60 0.16
CA ALA A 160 -4.67 10.85 -0.97
C ALA A 160 -4.71 12.29 -1.45
N LEU A 161 -5.87 12.95 -1.31
CA LEU A 161 -6.11 14.28 -1.82
C LEU A 161 -6.08 15.31 -0.68
N VAL A 162 -5.64 16.52 -1.00
CA VAL A 162 -5.79 17.66 -0.08
C VAL A 162 -7.22 18.18 -0.12
N GLU A 163 -7.71 18.67 1.02
CA GLU A 163 -9.00 19.33 1.10
C GLU A 163 -8.95 20.63 0.27
N ARG A 164 -9.89 20.75 -0.65
CA ARG A 164 -9.99 21.93 -1.53
C ARG A 164 -11.40 22.12 -2.06
N ASP A 165 -11.71 23.33 -2.48
CA ASP A 165 -12.92 23.60 -3.22
C ASP A 165 -12.78 23.24 -4.71
N TYR A 166 -13.79 22.57 -5.21
CA TYR A 166 -13.94 22.28 -6.63
C TYR A 166 -15.06 23.14 -7.21
N PRO A 167 -15.02 23.46 -8.52
CA PRO A 167 -16.13 24.10 -9.21
C PRO A 167 -17.43 23.31 -9.05
N LYS A 168 -18.57 23.99 -9.24
CA LYS A 168 -19.86 23.28 -9.32
C LYS A 168 -19.84 22.26 -10.45
N ALA A 169 -20.61 21.17 -10.28
CA ALA A 169 -20.80 20.19 -11.33
C ALA A 169 -21.44 20.87 -12.55
N VAL A 170 -20.86 20.59 -13.72
CA VAL A 170 -21.40 21.02 -15.03
C VAL A 170 -22.45 20.02 -15.51
N ILE A 171 -22.21 18.72 -15.23
CA ILE A 171 -23.19 17.65 -15.47
C ILE A 171 -23.60 17.09 -14.12
N SER A 172 -24.92 16.96 -13.90
CA SER A 172 -25.49 16.35 -12.68
C SER A 172 -26.70 15.53 -13.06
N LEU A 173 -26.64 14.20 -12.83
CA LEU A 173 -27.68 13.24 -13.23
C LEU A 173 -28.04 12.33 -12.05
N ARG A 174 -29.31 12.02 -11.87
CA ARG A 174 -29.81 11.19 -10.75
C ARG A 174 -30.41 9.84 -11.16
N GLU A 175 -30.97 9.74 -12.35
CA GLU A 175 -31.65 8.51 -12.79
C GLU A 175 -30.72 7.68 -13.71
N LEU A 176 -29.69 7.13 -13.11
CA LEU A 176 -28.59 6.52 -13.84
C LEU A 176 -28.91 5.15 -14.44
N ASP A 177 -29.93 4.45 -13.92
CA ASP A 177 -30.33 3.12 -14.38
C ASP A 177 -31.51 3.18 -15.41
N SER A 178 -31.98 4.38 -15.74
CA SER A 178 -32.99 4.63 -16.78
C SER A 178 -32.31 5.03 -18.08
N ALA A 179 -32.98 4.76 -19.21
CA ALA A 179 -32.54 5.30 -20.50
C ALA A 179 -32.74 6.83 -20.53
N PHE A 180 -31.69 7.56 -20.96
CA PHE A 180 -31.78 9.00 -21.19
C PHE A 180 -30.99 9.35 -22.46
N GLU A 181 -31.38 10.50 -23.07
CA GLU A 181 -30.64 11.05 -24.22
C GLU A 181 -29.22 11.45 -23.82
N PRO A 182 -28.20 11.27 -24.67
CA PRO A 182 -26.82 11.63 -24.37
C PRO A 182 -26.69 13.08 -23.91
N VAL A 183 -26.09 13.27 -22.73
CA VAL A 183 -25.80 14.59 -22.18
C VAL A 183 -24.39 14.99 -22.57
N LYS A 184 -24.25 16.13 -23.24
CA LYS A 184 -22.96 16.67 -23.71
C LYS A 184 -22.68 18.01 -23.07
N ALA A 185 -21.45 18.21 -22.61
CA ALA A 185 -21.01 19.48 -22.08
C ALA A 185 -19.48 19.63 -22.20
N ARG A 186 -19.02 20.87 -22.24
CA ARG A 186 -17.61 21.19 -21.97
C ARG A 186 -17.39 21.29 -20.47
N VAL A 187 -16.44 20.52 -19.94
CA VAL A 187 -16.04 20.52 -18.53
C VAL A 187 -14.55 20.84 -18.45
N GLY A 188 -14.22 22.02 -17.93
CA GLY A 188 -12.83 22.51 -17.98
C GLY A 188 -12.33 22.65 -19.41
N GLN A 189 -11.26 21.94 -19.75
CA GLN A 189 -10.66 21.93 -21.09
C GLN A 189 -10.97 20.64 -21.87
N MET A 190 -12.07 19.95 -21.54
CA MET A 190 -12.48 18.70 -22.19
C MET A 190 -13.92 18.74 -22.62
N ASN A 191 -14.24 18.02 -23.69
CA ASN A 191 -15.62 17.69 -24.06
C ASN A 191 -16.02 16.37 -23.38
N VAL A 192 -17.17 16.35 -22.76
CA VAL A 192 -17.70 15.19 -22.01
C VAL A 192 -19.05 14.80 -22.57
N THR A 193 -19.25 13.51 -22.84
CA THR A 193 -20.52 12.93 -23.24
C THR A 193 -20.90 11.82 -22.26
N VAL A 194 -22.05 11.92 -21.60
CA VAL A 194 -22.62 10.89 -20.73
C VAL A 194 -23.74 10.17 -21.46
N GLN A 195 -23.71 8.84 -21.44
CA GLN A 195 -24.68 7.97 -22.11
C GLN A 195 -25.22 6.93 -21.12
N SER A 196 -26.47 6.50 -21.35
CA SER A 196 -27.10 5.37 -20.65
C SER A 196 -26.94 4.06 -21.44
N ASN A 197 -27.16 2.93 -20.77
CA ASN A 197 -27.27 1.56 -21.33
C ASN A 197 -26.09 1.09 -22.22
N PRO A 198 -24.88 0.90 -21.67
CA PRO A 198 -24.50 1.06 -20.28
C PRO A 198 -24.18 2.52 -19.92
N LEU A 199 -24.28 2.84 -18.63
CA LEU A 199 -23.86 4.15 -18.14
C LEU A 199 -22.37 4.34 -18.45
N SER A 200 -22.05 5.32 -19.29
CA SER A 200 -20.68 5.59 -19.69
C SER A 200 -20.40 7.08 -19.82
N VAL A 201 -19.16 7.44 -19.58
CA VAL A 201 -18.63 8.80 -19.72
C VAL A 201 -17.48 8.76 -20.72
N GLN A 202 -17.69 9.41 -21.86
CA GLN A 202 -16.66 9.61 -22.88
C GLN A 202 -16.04 10.99 -22.70
N VAL A 203 -14.72 11.06 -22.71
CA VAL A 203 -13.93 12.28 -22.55
C VAL A 203 -13.03 12.45 -23.77
N THR A 204 -13.04 13.63 -24.34
CA THR A 204 -12.17 14.01 -25.46
C THR A 204 -11.52 15.37 -25.20
N THR A 205 -10.44 15.68 -25.89
CA THR A 205 -9.89 17.04 -25.96
C THR A 205 -10.91 18.00 -26.59
N LEU A 206 -10.62 19.30 -26.58
CA LEU A 206 -11.45 20.30 -27.27
C LEU A 206 -11.47 20.10 -28.79
N ASP A 207 -10.44 19.51 -29.35
CA ASP A 207 -10.30 19.16 -30.79
C ASP A 207 -10.94 17.80 -31.11
N ASN A 208 -11.64 17.19 -30.12
CA ASN A 208 -12.35 15.90 -30.19
C ASN A 208 -11.42 14.67 -30.30
N GLU A 209 -10.13 14.80 -29.99
CA GLU A 209 -9.26 13.65 -29.85
C GLU A 209 -9.66 12.83 -28.61
N PRO A 210 -9.82 11.49 -28.72
CA PRO A 210 -10.25 10.66 -27.62
C PRO A 210 -9.19 10.61 -26.52
N LEU A 211 -9.61 10.87 -25.27
CA LEU A 211 -8.78 10.71 -24.08
C LEU A 211 -9.15 9.43 -23.33
N GLN A 212 -10.46 9.27 -23.00
CA GLN A 212 -10.90 8.11 -22.26
C GLN A 212 -12.39 7.86 -22.43
N LYS A 213 -12.79 6.60 -22.32
CA LYS A 213 -14.20 6.19 -22.15
C LYS A 213 -14.32 5.27 -20.96
N ILE A 214 -15.09 5.69 -19.96
CA ILE A 214 -15.31 4.94 -18.73
C ILE A 214 -16.76 4.41 -18.75
N THR A 215 -16.92 3.12 -18.42
CA THR A 215 -18.23 2.47 -18.31
C THR A 215 -18.41 1.95 -16.90
N PHE A 216 -19.55 2.27 -16.27
CA PHE A 216 -19.88 1.91 -14.90
C PHE A 216 -20.90 0.78 -14.89
N ALA A 217 -20.55 -0.35 -14.30
CA ALA A 217 -21.45 -1.48 -14.13
C ALA A 217 -22.20 -1.44 -12.79
N PRO A 218 -23.39 -2.03 -12.70
CA PRO A 218 -24.19 -2.04 -11.47
C PRO A 218 -23.54 -2.79 -10.30
N ASP A 219 -22.63 -3.73 -10.57
CA ASP A 219 -21.89 -4.52 -9.57
C ASP A 219 -20.73 -3.76 -8.93
N GLY A 220 -20.46 -2.53 -9.38
CA GLY A 220 -19.35 -1.71 -8.91
C GLY A 220 -18.09 -1.83 -9.77
N THR A 221 -18.06 -2.71 -10.76
CA THR A 221 -16.99 -2.77 -11.75
C THR A 221 -17.03 -1.52 -12.63
N MET A 222 -15.85 -1.01 -12.96
CA MET A 222 -15.69 0.09 -13.88
C MET A 222 -14.67 -0.34 -14.95
N SER A 223 -15.00 -0.16 -16.23
CA SER A 223 -14.08 -0.40 -17.32
C SER A 223 -13.66 0.90 -18.01
N PHE A 224 -12.46 0.90 -18.59
CA PHE A 224 -11.88 2.02 -19.31
C PHE A 224 -11.07 1.52 -20.50
N VAL A 225 -10.82 2.40 -21.47
CA VAL A 225 -10.11 2.03 -22.71
C VAL A 225 -8.62 1.95 -22.44
N LEU A 226 -8.00 0.88 -22.93
CA LEU A 226 -6.56 0.75 -23.12
C LEU A 226 -6.23 0.91 -24.61
N ASP A 227 -5.07 1.45 -24.89
CA ASP A 227 -4.49 1.50 -26.23
C ASP A 227 -3.25 0.59 -26.32
N ASP A 228 -2.56 0.60 -27.43
CA ASP A 228 -1.34 -0.20 -27.64
C ASP A 228 -0.08 0.39 -27.01
N GLN A 229 -0.20 1.59 -26.41
CA GLN A 229 0.93 2.27 -25.78
C GLN A 229 1.11 1.88 -24.31
N PRO A 230 2.32 1.98 -23.75
CA PRO A 230 2.60 1.65 -22.37
C PRO A 230 1.74 2.44 -21.36
N VAL A 231 1.38 1.79 -20.27
CA VAL A 231 0.78 2.41 -19.09
C VAL A 231 1.80 2.45 -17.97
N LEU A 232 2.07 3.65 -17.44
CA LEU A 232 3.00 3.93 -16.35
C LEU A 232 2.24 4.20 -15.05
N GLY A 233 2.99 4.37 -13.94
CA GLY A 233 2.43 4.65 -12.62
C GLY A 233 2.14 3.37 -11.82
N MET A 234 1.00 3.29 -11.17
CA MET A 234 0.54 2.15 -10.36
C MET A 234 1.41 1.84 -9.13
N GLY A 235 2.17 2.80 -8.63
CA GLY A 235 3.07 2.63 -7.47
C GLY A 235 4.26 1.72 -7.78
N GLU A 236 4.69 0.93 -6.81
CA GLU A 236 5.87 0.07 -6.96
C GLU A 236 5.63 -1.14 -7.89
N GLY A 237 4.39 -1.45 -8.19
CA GLY A 237 4.06 -2.62 -8.99
C GLY A 237 4.05 -3.91 -8.18
N GLY A 238 4.01 -5.04 -8.85
CA GLY A 238 3.97 -6.35 -8.22
C GLY A 238 4.09 -7.48 -9.23
N PRO A 239 4.22 -8.72 -8.77
CA PRO A 239 4.29 -9.89 -9.65
C PRO A 239 2.97 -10.12 -10.38
N LYS A 240 3.02 -10.86 -11.48
CA LYS A 240 1.83 -11.45 -12.07
C LYS A 240 1.17 -12.41 -11.06
N GLN A 241 -0.15 -12.59 -11.17
CA GLN A 241 -0.91 -13.26 -10.10
C GLN A 241 -0.86 -14.78 -10.08
N THR A 242 -0.76 -15.44 -11.20
CA THR A 242 -0.93 -16.89 -11.28
C THR A 242 0.27 -17.57 -11.87
N GLY A 243 0.86 -18.47 -11.08
CA GLY A 243 1.98 -19.30 -11.51
C GLY A 243 3.34 -18.63 -11.52
N ASP A 244 3.38 -17.31 -11.39
CA ASP A 244 4.62 -16.53 -11.42
C ASP A 244 5.25 -16.41 -10.03
N SER A 245 6.56 -16.47 -9.97
CA SER A 245 7.29 -16.26 -8.74
C SER A 245 7.52 -14.77 -8.52
N TRP A 246 6.87 -14.20 -7.52
CA TRP A 246 7.14 -12.83 -7.08
C TRP A 246 8.62 -12.60 -6.68
N ARG A 247 9.40 -13.67 -6.53
CA ARG A 247 10.84 -13.61 -6.23
C ARG A 247 11.70 -13.49 -7.47
N THR A 248 11.22 -13.96 -8.61
CA THR A 248 12.01 -14.10 -9.83
C THR A 248 11.44 -13.36 -11.02
N ASP A 249 10.17 -12.96 -10.99
CA ASP A 249 9.56 -12.35 -12.15
C ASP A 249 10.00 -10.89 -12.31
N LYS A 250 10.14 -10.51 -13.56
CA LYS A 250 10.57 -9.17 -13.93
C LYS A 250 9.42 -8.18 -13.76
N ILE A 251 9.66 -7.06 -13.09
CA ILE A 251 8.78 -5.89 -13.17
C ILE A 251 9.16 -5.08 -14.40
N GLU A 252 8.18 -4.90 -15.26
CA GLU A 252 8.33 -4.05 -16.44
C GLU A 252 7.99 -2.59 -16.10
N LEU A 253 8.50 -1.69 -16.91
CA LEU A 253 8.10 -0.28 -16.84
C LEU A 253 6.62 -0.14 -17.24
N ASP A 254 6.19 -0.85 -18.28
CA ASP A 254 4.79 -0.96 -18.71
C ASP A 254 3.99 -1.83 -17.73
N ARG A 255 2.89 -1.30 -17.24
CA ARG A 255 2.01 -1.95 -16.25
C ARG A 255 0.94 -2.84 -16.88
N ARG A 256 0.78 -2.85 -18.21
CA ARG A 256 -0.19 -3.71 -18.90
C ARG A 256 0.15 -5.20 -18.77
N GLY A 257 -0.81 -6.04 -19.16
CA GLY A 257 -0.66 -7.49 -19.20
C GLY A 257 -0.80 -8.19 -17.85
N ARG A 258 -1.35 -7.52 -16.81
CA ARG A 258 -1.50 -8.11 -15.48
C ARG A 258 -2.62 -7.49 -14.66
N LEU A 259 -3.06 -8.23 -13.64
CA LEU A 259 -3.95 -7.74 -12.61
C LEU A 259 -3.13 -7.15 -11.45
N HIS A 260 -3.51 -5.95 -11.00
CA HIS A 260 -2.87 -5.23 -9.92
C HIS A 260 -3.81 -5.11 -8.71
N PRO A 261 -3.67 -5.97 -7.69
CA PRO A 261 -4.42 -5.78 -6.45
C PRO A 261 -4.04 -4.48 -5.75
N MET A 262 -5.03 -3.74 -5.27
CA MET A 262 -4.81 -2.51 -4.50
C MET A 262 -4.54 -2.81 -3.01
N THR A 263 -4.06 -4.00 -2.71
CA THR A 263 -3.69 -4.44 -1.37
C THR A 263 -2.18 -4.31 -1.19
N PRO A 264 -1.72 -3.41 -0.33
CA PRO A 264 -0.31 -3.36 0.02
C PRO A 264 0.12 -4.64 0.73
N TRP A 265 1.31 -5.10 0.46
CA TRP A 265 1.88 -6.22 1.17
C TRP A 265 3.40 -6.16 1.19
N TYR A 266 3.99 -6.92 2.07
CA TYR A 266 5.43 -7.07 2.19
C TYR A 266 5.87 -8.43 1.66
N GLY A 267 6.96 -8.44 0.92
CA GLY A 267 7.62 -9.65 0.48
C GLY A 267 9.11 -9.43 0.30
N THR A 268 9.88 -10.49 0.44
CA THR A 268 11.29 -10.52 0.05
C THR A 268 11.43 -10.95 -1.41
N GLY A 269 12.55 -10.68 -2.03
CA GLY A 269 12.82 -11.01 -3.42
C GLY A 269 13.18 -9.77 -4.22
N THR A 270 12.82 -9.74 -5.49
CA THR A 270 13.17 -8.61 -6.36
C THR A 270 12.39 -7.33 -6.07
N TYR A 271 11.27 -7.45 -5.36
CA TYR A 271 10.35 -6.34 -5.16
C TYR A 271 10.51 -5.65 -3.81
N GLY A 272 10.76 -6.39 -2.75
CA GLY A 272 10.65 -5.89 -1.40
C GLY A 272 9.19 -5.69 -0.97
N SER A 273 8.78 -4.47 -0.67
CA SER A 273 7.39 -4.07 -0.38
C SER A 273 6.58 -3.82 -1.64
N TYR A 274 5.26 -3.81 -1.49
CA TYR A 274 4.31 -3.49 -2.55
C TYR A 274 3.38 -2.37 -2.11
N ASN A 275 3.49 -1.22 -2.75
CA ASN A 275 2.69 -0.03 -2.48
C ASN A 275 1.90 0.35 -3.75
N PRO A 276 0.73 -0.28 -3.97
CA PRO A 276 -0.09 0.00 -5.14
C PRO A 276 -0.78 1.36 -5.02
N VAL A 277 -0.86 2.08 -6.13
CA VAL A 277 -1.62 3.32 -6.26
C VAL A 277 -2.35 3.30 -7.59
N PRO A 278 -3.68 3.43 -7.64
CA PRO A 278 -4.44 3.36 -8.89
C PRO A 278 -4.39 4.69 -9.68
N LEU A 279 -3.20 5.22 -9.89
CA LEU A 279 -2.89 6.30 -10.82
C LEU A 279 -2.22 5.69 -12.03
N MET A 280 -2.92 5.65 -13.15
CA MET A 280 -2.49 5.14 -14.44
C MET A 280 -2.20 6.29 -15.38
N ILE A 281 -1.06 6.21 -16.07
CA ILE A 281 -0.59 7.21 -17.03
C ILE A 281 -0.36 6.51 -18.36
N GLY A 282 -1.33 6.63 -19.26
CA GLY A 282 -1.18 6.14 -20.64
C GLY A 282 -0.25 7.04 -21.43
N THR A 283 0.81 6.46 -21.99
CA THR A 283 1.79 7.25 -22.77
C THR A 283 1.22 7.78 -24.08
N ALA A 284 0.02 7.38 -24.47
CA ALA A 284 -0.77 8.02 -25.52
C ALA A 284 -1.37 9.39 -25.13
N GLY A 285 -1.19 9.83 -23.88
CA GLY A 285 -1.58 11.18 -23.44
C GLY A 285 -2.83 11.25 -22.57
N TRP A 286 -3.21 10.16 -21.87
CA TRP A 286 -4.30 10.17 -20.90
C TRP A 286 -3.80 9.83 -19.49
N GLY A 287 -4.46 10.37 -18.48
CA GLY A 287 -4.30 10.00 -17.07
C GLY A 287 -5.61 9.54 -16.45
N LEU A 288 -5.57 8.52 -15.62
CA LEU A 288 -6.72 8.02 -14.86
C LEU A 288 -6.32 7.75 -13.42
N PHE A 289 -7.01 8.40 -12.47
CA PHE A 289 -6.80 8.18 -11.06
C PHE A 289 -8.10 7.78 -10.36
N ILE A 290 -8.06 6.69 -9.61
CA ILE A 290 -9.19 6.16 -8.84
C ILE A 290 -8.79 6.15 -7.37
N PRO A 291 -9.07 7.19 -6.57
CA PRO A 291 -8.59 7.32 -5.19
C PRO A 291 -9.33 6.36 -4.22
N THR A 292 -9.37 5.08 -4.57
CA THR A 292 -9.95 4.03 -3.73
C THR A 292 -8.85 3.19 -3.06
N PRO A 293 -9.02 2.81 -1.78
CA PRO A 293 -8.02 2.01 -1.07
C PRO A 293 -8.17 0.50 -1.28
N SER A 294 -9.14 0.04 -2.05
CA SER A 294 -9.51 -1.37 -2.14
C SER A 294 -9.81 -1.80 -3.57
N GLY A 295 -9.90 -3.11 -3.79
CA GLY A 295 -10.17 -3.67 -5.11
C GLY A 295 -8.90 -4.01 -5.88
N ALA A 296 -9.04 -4.10 -7.19
CA ALA A 296 -7.93 -4.38 -8.11
C ALA A 296 -8.09 -3.60 -9.41
N ILE A 297 -6.97 -3.31 -10.06
CA ILE A 297 -6.92 -2.79 -11.42
C ILE A 297 -6.46 -3.94 -12.32
N ASP A 298 -7.29 -4.34 -13.25
CA ASP A 298 -6.98 -5.35 -14.24
C ASP A 298 -6.57 -4.69 -15.57
N LEU A 299 -5.32 -4.89 -15.97
CA LEU A 299 -4.75 -4.43 -17.24
C LEU A 299 -4.31 -5.63 -18.10
N SER A 300 -4.88 -6.82 -17.85
CA SER A 300 -4.51 -8.05 -18.55
C SER A 300 -5.08 -8.15 -19.97
N ASP A 301 -6.20 -7.51 -20.25
CA ASP A 301 -6.75 -7.36 -21.59
C ASP A 301 -6.01 -6.25 -22.36
N SER A 302 -5.91 -6.37 -23.68
CA SER A 302 -5.15 -5.46 -24.53
C SER A 302 -5.88 -4.13 -24.85
N GLU A 303 -7.21 -4.13 -24.78
CA GLU A 303 -8.05 -3.00 -25.20
C GLU A 303 -8.83 -2.39 -24.03
N THR A 304 -9.03 -3.14 -22.96
CA THR A 304 -9.90 -2.76 -21.85
C THR A 304 -9.21 -2.97 -20.50
N GLY A 305 -9.02 -1.88 -19.77
CA GLY A 305 -8.69 -1.93 -18.35
C GLY A 305 -9.96 -1.96 -17.50
N SER A 306 -9.86 -2.54 -16.30
CA SER A 306 -10.99 -2.60 -15.38
C SER A 306 -10.57 -2.29 -13.93
N PHE A 307 -11.41 -1.57 -13.22
CA PHE A 307 -11.42 -1.57 -11.76
C PHE A 307 -12.41 -2.61 -11.28
N ILE A 308 -11.95 -3.52 -10.44
CA ILE A 308 -12.74 -4.59 -9.82
C ILE A 308 -12.87 -4.27 -8.33
N PRO A 309 -14.08 -3.97 -7.81
CA PRO A 309 -14.25 -3.67 -6.41
C PRO A 309 -13.93 -4.89 -5.53
N ALA A 310 -13.44 -4.65 -4.32
CA ALA A 310 -13.28 -5.71 -3.33
C ALA A 310 -14.66 -6.09 -2.76
N ASP A 311 -14.88 -7.38 -2.56
CA ASP A 311 -16.06 -7.86 -1.84
C ASP A 311 -15.98 -7.45 -0.36
N PRO A 312 -17.11 -7.05 0.26
CA PRO A 312 -17.18 -6.86 1.69
C PRO A 312 -16.81 -8.15 2.42
N ILE A 313 -15.95 -8.07 3.41
CA ILE A 313 -15.58 -9.20 4.27
C ILE A 313 -16.45 -9.14 5.54
N ALA A 314 -16.98 -10.28 5.97
CA ALA A 314 -17.78 -10.35 7.18
C ALA A 314 -16.97 -9.87 8.40
N PRO A 315 -17.56 -9.08 9.32
CA PRO A 315 -16.91 -8.68 10.54
C PRO A 315 -16.33 -9.90 11.30
N GLY A 316 -15.08 -9.80 11.74
CA GLY A 316 -14.40 -10.88 12.43
C GLY A 316 -13.77 -11.96 11.52
N THR A 317 -13.88 -11.85 10.20
CA THR A 317 -13.16 -12.75 9.29
C THR A 317 -11.65 -12.47 9.35
N VAL A 318 -10.89 -13.45 9.82
CA VAL A 318 -9.43 -13.37 9.79
C VAL A 318 -8.95 -13.67 8.38
N VAL A 319 -8.59 -12.64 7.64
CA VAL A 319 -7.92 -12.81 6.35
C VAL A 319 -6.49 -13.25 6.61
N SER A 320 -6.17 -14.49 6.20
CA SER A 320 -4.83 -15.02 6.40
C SER A 320 -3.79 -14.22 5.61
N ARG A 321 -2.56 -14.11 6.15
CA ARG A 321 -1.43 -13.49 5.43
C ARG A 321 -1.20 -14.12 4.05
N ARG A 322 -1.53 -15.39 3.89
CA ARG A 322 -1.44 -16.08 2.61
C ARG A 322 -2.47 -15.56 1.60
N GLN A 323 -3.72 -15.38 2.02
CA GLN A 323 -4.79 -14.83 1.16
C GLN A 323 -4.49 -13.37 0.77
N GLN A 324 -3.93 -12.59 1.69
CA GLN A 324 -3.45 -11.23 1.38
C GLN A 324 -2.29 -11.26 0.38
N ARG A 325 -1.33 -12.19 0.54
CA ARG A 325 -0.17 -12.35 -0.38
C ARG A 325 -0.56 -12.82 -1.77
N GLU A 326 -1.58 -13.65 -1.89
CA GLU A 326 -2.03 -14.18 -3.17
C GLU A 326 -2.85 -13.16 -3.97
N GLY A 327 -3.08 -11.95 -3.42
CA GLY A 327 -3.79 -10.87 -4.09
C GLY A 327 -5.26 -11.16 -4.40
N ARG A 328 -5.80 -12.26 -3.86
CA ARG A 328 -7.15 -12.72 -4.13
C ARG A 328 -8.22 -11.98 -3.33
N ILE A 329 -7.81 -11.27 -2.30
CA ILE A 329 -8.71 -10.50 -1.45
C ILE A 329 -8.05 -9.15 -1.26
N GLY A 330 -8.61 -8.12 -1.88
CA GLY A 330 -8.29 -6.73 -1.57
C GLY A 330 -8.56 -6.43 -0.08
N LEU A 331 -8.00 -5.35 0.45
CA LEU A 331 -8.43 -4.89 1.76
C LEU A 331 -9.95 -4.71 1.74
N PRO A 332 -10.67 -5.19 2.76
CA PRO A 332 -12.11 -4.97 2.81
C PRO A 332 -12.36 -3.46 2.78
N PRO A 333 -13.40 -3.03 2.06
CA PRO A 333 -13.81 -1.65 2.15
C PRO A 333 -14.17 -1.34 3.61
N PRO A 334 -13.96 -0.09 4.07
CA PRO A 334 -14.41 0.33 5.38
C PRO A 334 -15.92 0.03 5.57
N GLU A 335 -16.35 -0.20 6.80
CA GLU A 335 -17.76 -0.54 7.12
C GLU A 335 -18.78 0.46 6.57
N TYR A 336 -18.37 1.72 6.36
CA TYR A 336 -19.22 2.79 5.81
C TYR A 336 -19.10 2.93 4.27
N PHE A 337 -18.29 2.10 3.61
CA PHE A 337 -18.16 2.13 2.16
C PHE A 337 -19.47 1.66 1.51
N ILE A 338 -19.97 2.46 0.58
CA ILE A 338 -21.18 2.17 -0.18
C ILE A 338 -20.77 1.63 -1.54
N PRO A 339 -21.00 0.34 -1.85
CA PRO A 339 -20.70 -0.23 -3.15
C PRO A 339 -21.36 0.56 -4.29
N GLY A 340 -20.62 0.75 -5.38
CA GLY A 340 -21.08 1.56 -6.51
C GLY A 340 -20.91 3.07 -6.32
N THR A 341 -20.29 3.50 -5.21
CA THR A 341 -19.73 4.85 -5.09
C THR A 341 -18.42 4.90 -5.87
N TYR A 342 -18.30 5.90 -6.72
CA TYR A 342 -17.11 6.13 -7.51
C TYR A 342 -16.57 7.54 -7.30
N ASP A 343 -15.28 7.66 -7.31
CA ASP A 343 -14.52 8.89 -7.40
C ASP A 343 -13.41 8.67 -8.41
N VAL A 344 -13.47 9.33 -9.54
CA VAL A 344 -12.58 9.06 -10.67
C VAL A 344 -12.11 10.38 -11.26
N PHE A 345 -10.82 10.50 -11.48
CA PHE A 345 -10.23 11.63 -12.19
C PHE A 345 -9.75 11.17 -13.56
N VAL A 346 -10.10 11.92 -14.58
CA VAL A 346 -9.59 11.78 -15.95
C VAL A 346 -8.81 13.03 -16.29
N PHE A 347 -7.62 12.84 -16.86
CA PHE A 347 -6.72 13.93 -17.23
C PHE A 347 -6.34 13.86 -18.71
N ASP A 348 -6.17 15.02 -19.30
CA ASP A 348 -5.34 15.20 -20.50
C ASP A 348 -3.88 15.23 -20.04
N ALA A 349 -3.12 14.20 -20.40
CA ALA A 349 -1.72 14.03 -20.04
C ALA A 349 -0.78 14.21 -21.25
N GLN A 350 -1.23 14.86 -22.34
CA GLN A 350 -0.41 15.15 -23.52
C GLN A 350 0.77 16.07 -23.18
N ASP A 351 0.58 16.98 -22.23
CA ASP A 351 1.68 17.72 -21.60
C ASP A 351 1.98 17.12 -20.22
N PRO A 352 3.02 16.27 -20.09
CA PRO A 352 3.35 15.60 -18.84
C PRO A 352 3.66 16.55 -17.69
N ALA A 353 4.27 17.70 -17.95
CA ALA A 353 4.62 18.65 -16.90
C ALA A 353 3.37 19.30 -16.29
N VAL A 354 2.42 19.71 -17.15
CA VAL A 354 1.14 20.28 -16.68
C VAL A 354 0.31 19.24 -15.97
N PHE A 355 0.26 18.01 -16.49
CA PHE A 355 -0.43 16.89 -15.85
C PHE A 355 0.15 16.57 -14.46
N MET A 356 1.47 16.42 -14.33
CA MET A 356 2.11 16.13 -13.04
C MET A 356 1.92 17.28 -12.04
N LYS A 357 1.90 18.53 -12.50
CA LYS A 357 1.56 19.68 -11.65
C LYS A 357 0.12 19.63 -11.14
N ASP A 358 -0.82 19.16 -11.94
CA ASP A 358 -2.20 18.93 -11.49
C ASP A 358 -2.27 17.83 -10.44
N ILE A 359 -1.57 16.68 -10.64
CA ILE A 359 -1.48 15.60 -9.66
C ILE A 359 -0.88 16.10 -8.34
N SER A 360 0.25 16.81 -8.38
CA SER A 360 0.89 17.44 -7.22
C SER A 360 -0.07 18.41 -6.50
N THR A 361 -0.77 19.24 -7.26
CA THR A 361 -1.76 20.19 -6.70
C THR A 361 -2.93 19.47 -6.01
N LEU A 362 -3.40 18.36 -6.55
CA LEU A 362 -4.51 17.58 -6.00
C LEU A 362 -4.10 16.78 -4.76
N SER A 363 -2.92 16.19 -4.76
CA SER A 363 -2.42 15.33 -3.68
C SER A 363 -1.63 16.08 -2.61
N GLY A 364 -1.27 17.31 -2.86
CA GLY A 364 -0.38 18.16 -2.07
C GLY A 364 1.05 18.08 -2.59
N PRO A 365 1.71 19.24 -2.81
CA PRO A 365 3.06 19.30 -3.32
C PRO A 365 4.04 18.63 -2.37
N ALA A 366 5.14 18.16 -2.92
CA ALA A 366 6.25 17.64 -2.14
C ALA A 366 6.88 18.75 -1.30
N VAL A 367 7.33 18.44 -0.09
CA VAL A 367 7.98 19.41 0.79
C VAL A 367 9.49 19.30 0.67
N LEU A 368 10.15 20.45 0.69
CA LEU A 368 11.60 20.54 0.57
C LEU A 368 12.29 19.91 1.81
N PRO A 369 13.07 18.83 1.64
CA PRO A 369 13.75 18.17 2.75
C PRO A 369 14.95 18.97 3.28
N PRO A 370 15.54 18.58 4.43
CA PRO A 370 16.87 19.03 4.79
C PRO A 370 17.90 18.59 3.75
N LYS A 371 18.83 19.45 3.36
CA LYS A 371 19.79 19.16 2.29
C LYS A 371 20.65 17.92 2.55
N TRP A 372 21.03 17.66 3.82
CA TRP A 372 21.88 16.54 4.21
C TRP A 372 21.28 15.17 3.89
N VAL A 373 19.93 15.04 3.77
CA VAL A 373 19.30 13.74 3.46
C VAL A 373 19.63 13.24 2.06
N MET A 374 20.04 14.13 1.19
CA MET A 374 20.48 13.80 -0.17
C MET A 374 21.96 13.39 -0.25
N GLY A 375 22.72 13.51 0.84
CA GLY A 375 24.08 12.99 0.92
C GLY A 375 24.12 11.48 1.13
N TYR A 376 25.31 10.95 1.38
CA TYR A 376 25.50 9.53 1.65
C TYR A 376 25.11 9.21 3.10
N GLN A 377 24.37 8.13 3.27
CA GLN A 377 23.86 7.64 4.54
C GLN A 377 24.37 6.22 4.79
N GLN A 378 24.99 5.99 5.95
CA GLN A 378 25.45 4.67 6.36
C GLN A 378 24.57 4.12 7.46
N SER A 379 23.93 3.00 7.21
CA SER A 379 23.24 2.21 8.21
C SER A 379 24.08 1.00 8.61
N HIS A 380 23.78 0.48 9.78
CA HIS A 380 24.34 -0.77 10.26
C HIS A 380 23.27 -1.57 11.00
N ARG A 381 23.55 -2.84 11.27
CA ARG A 381 22.61 -3.71 11.98
C ARG A 381 23.08 -4.07 13.38
N THR A 382 24.34 -4.42 13.52
CA THR A 382 24.88 -4.93 14.78
C THR A 382 26.04 -4.06 15.22
N LEU A 383 25.78 -3.13 16.13
CA LEU A 383 26.82 -2.34 16.76
C LEU A 383 27.23 -2.95 18.09
N LYS A 384 28.49 -2.86 18.36
CA LYS A 384 29.04 -3.20 19.68
C LYS A 384 28.65 -2.13 20.72
N ASP A 385 28.93 -0.87 20.40
CA ASP A 385 28.66 0.31 21.23
C ASP A 385 28.88 1.60 20.41
N GLU A 386 28.72 2.76 21.07
CA GLU A 386 28.96 4.07 20.47
C GLU A 386 30.38 4.24 19.94
N THR A 387 31.40 3.58 20.56
CA THR A 387 32.78 3.68 20.11
C THR A 387 32.96 3.15 18.71
N GLN A 388 32.36 2.01 18.40
CA GLN A 388 32.40 1.44 17.05
C GLN A 388 31.79 2.36 16.01
N MET A 389 30.69 3.03 16.35
CA MET A 389 30.07 3.99 15.42
C MET A 389 30.94 5.20 15.18
N LEU A 390 31.56 5.75 16.23
CA LEU A 390 32.49 6.87 16.10
C LEU A 390 33.72 6.49 15.27
N GLU A 391 34.28 5.28 15.46
CA GLU A 391 35.38 4.75 14.66
C GLU A 391 34.98 4.63 13.16
N ILE A 392 33.79 4.19 12.85
CA ILE A 392 33.28 4.15 11.48
C ILE A 392 33.20 5.57 10.88
N ILE A 393 32.66 6.52 11.63
CA ILE A 393 32.57 7.92 11.19
C ILE A 393 33.97 8.49 10.96
N ASP A 394 34.90 8.28 11.91
CA ASP A 394 36.26 8.76 11.82
C ASP A 394 36.99 8.12 10.61
N THR A 395 36.75 6.83 10.33
CA THR A 395 37.29 6.15 9.14
C THR A 395 36.77 6.79 7.83
N PHE A 396 35.50 7.17 7.74
CA PHE A 396 34.98 7.94 6.59
C PHE A 396 35.74 9.25 6.42
N ARG A 397 36.02 9.98 7.52
CA ARG A 397 36.77 11.25 7.50
C ARG A 397 38.24 11.04 7.10
N GLU A 398 38.93 10.05 7.68
CA GLU A 398 40.32 9.70 7.35
C GLU A 398 40.48 9.32 5.88
N LYS A 399 39.52 8.55 5.34
CA LYS A 399 39.51 8.14 3.93
C LYS A 399 38.98 9.24 3.00
N GLN A 400 38.54 10.36 3.54
CA GLN A 400 37.94 11.45 2.79
C GLN A 400 36.75 10.97 1.93
N ILE A 401 35.93 10.04 2.47
CA ILE A 401 34.66 9.62 1.87
C ILE A 401 33.55 10.45 2.51
N PRO A 402 32.77 11.18 1.72
CA PRO A 402 31.67 11.98 2.27
C PRO A 402 30.63 11.11 3.01
N LEU A 403 30.12 11.63 4.13
CA LEU A 403 29.10 10.99 4.97
C LEU A 403 28.28 12.08 5.67
N ASP A 404 26.97 12.07 5.50
CA ASP A 404 26.06 13.05 6.14
C ASP A 404 25.27 12.48 7.30
N SER A 405 24.96 11.18 7.27
CA SER A 405 24.19 10.59 8.38
C SER A 405 24.53 9.13 8.63
N VAL A 406 24.25 8.71 9.86
CA VAL A 406 24.26 7.33 10.30
C VAL A 406 22.89 6.91 10.79
N CYS A 407 22.56 5.63 10.58
CA CYS A 407 21.26 5.07 10.95
C CYS A 407 21.46 3.96 11.99
N TYR A 408 20.80 4.10 13.14
CA TYR A 408 20.77 3.08 14.17
C TYR A 408 19.52 2.20 14.06
N LEU A 409 19.72 0.89 13.96
CA LEU A 409 18.65 -0.09 13.94
C LEU A 409 18.11 -0.34 15.35
N GLY A 410 16.80 -0.62 15.45
CA GLY A 410 16.17 -0.94 16.74
C GLY A 410 16.46 -2.36 17.21
N THR A 411 16.47 -2.56 18.52
CA THR A 411 16.55 -3.87 19.16
C THR A 411 15.37 -4.74 18.73
N GLY A 412 15.60 -6.03 18.50
CA GLY A 412 14.63 -6.96 17.92
C GLY A 412 14.95 -7.30 16.47
N PHE A 413 15.54 -6.37 15.72
CA PHE A 413 16.13 -6.62 14.40
C PHE A 413 17.62 -6.91 14.47
N CYS A 414 18.27 -6.46 15.52
CA CYS A 414 19.66 -6.78 15.83
C CYS A 414 19.84 -6.90 17.35
N PRO A 415 20.80 -7.72 17.82
CA PRO A 415 21.03 -7.93 19.25
C PRO A 415 21.39 -6.66 20.01
N SER A 416 22.04 -5.71 19.35
CA SER A 416 22.53 -4.46 19.93
C SER A 416 21.95 -3.24 19.22
N GLY A 417 20.63 -3.13 19.19
CA GLY A 417 19.91 -1.98 18.65
C GLY A 417 19.96 -0.77 19.58
N TRP A 418 19.56 0.40 19.04
CA TRP A 418 19.65 1.68 19.74
C TRP A 418 18.79 1.76 20.99
N ASN A 419 17.64 1.06 21.02
CA ASN A 419 16.70 1.08 22.12
C ASN A 419 16.86 -0.14 23.05
N LYS A 420 16.41 0.01 24.27
CA LYS A 420 16.56 -0.98 25.35
C LYS A 420 15.86 -2.30 25.05
N ASN A 421 14.68 -2.23 24.46
CA ASN A 421 13.87 -3.36 23.99
C ASN A 421 12.81 -2.84 23.02
N GLN A 422 12.09 -3.71 22.36
CA GLN A 422 10.94 -3.34 21.53
C GLN A 422 9.63 -3.52 22.31
N PRO A 423 8.73 -2.54 22.26
CA PRO A 423 8.91 -1.16 21.80
C PRO A 423 9.40 -0.28 22.96
N SER A 424 10.45 0.45 22.76
CA SER A 424 10.97 1.36 23.77
C SER A 424 11.50 2.64 23.13
N PHE A 425 11.23 3.77 23.78
CA PHE A 425 11.79 5.08 23.46
C PHE A 425 12.97 5.43 24.37
N GLU A 426 13.59 4.42 24.99
CA GLU A 426 14.75 4.56 25.84
C GLU A 426 16.00 4.02 25.13
N PHE A 427 17.09 4.78 25.21
CA PHE A 427 18.37 4.33 24.70
C PHE A 427 18.87 3.05 25.40
N ASN A 428 19.46 2.16 24.62
CA ASN A 428 20.06 0.93 25.12
C ASN A 428 21.40 1.23 25.80
N PRO A 429 21.54 1.00 27.12
CA PRO A 429 22.81 1.28 27.82
C PRO A 429 23.93 0.33 27.42
N GLY A 430 23.63 -0.78 26.71
CA GLY A 430 24.63 -1.65 26.11
C GLY A 430 25.30 -1.06 24.86
N VAL A 431 24.60 -0.16 24.17
CA VAL A 431 25.05 0.52 22.94
C VAL A 431 25.48 1.96 23.23
N PHE A 432 24.78 2.64 24.11
CA PHE A 432 25.09 4.00 24.59
C PHE A 432 25.56 3.92 26.03
N LYS A 433 26.86 3.72 26.24
CA LYS A 433 27.46 3.60 27.59
C LYS A 433 27.66 4.94 28.26
N ARG A 434 27.85 6.00 27.47
CA ARG A 434 27.84 7.40 27.92
C ARG A 434 26.44 7.99 27.80
N ASP A 435 26.28 9.20 28.30
CA ASP A 435 25.03 9.94 28.07
C ASP A 435 24.73 10.03 26.55
N PRO A 436 23.60 9.54 26.08
CA PRO A 436 23.24 9.59 24.65
C PRO A 436 23.36 10.98 24.04
N LYS A 437 23.03 12.02 24.82
CA LYS A 437 23.15 13.42 24.36
C LYS A 437 24.59 13.80 24.05
N GLU A 438 25.55 13.36 24.87
CA GLU A 438 26.98 13.60 24.62
C GLU A 438 27.46 12.81 23.39
N VAL A 439 27.02 11.55 23.26
CA VAL A 439 27.37 10.70 22.11
C VAL A 439 26.86 11.28 20.81
N LEU A 440 25.62 11.75 20.79
CA LEU A 440 25.04 12.39 19.61
C LEU A 440 25.72 13.73 19.30
N ALA A 441 26.09 14.50 20.32
CA ALA A 441 26.86 15.73 20.13
C ALA A 441 28.23 15.45 19.48
N ASP A 442 28.94 14.38 19.90
CA ASP A 442 30.20 13.96 19.27
C ASP A 442 30.04 13.61 17.78
N MET A 443 28.90 13.06 17.37
CA MET A 443 28.58 12.80 15.96
C MET A 443 28.28 14.11 15.22
N HIS A 444 27.54 15.02 15.83
CA HIS A 444 27.26 16.35 15.28
C HIS A 444 28.52 17.19 15.10
N ASP A 445 29.47 17.11 16.03
CA ASP A 445 30.78 17.76 15.91
C ASP A 445 31.60 17.26 14.73
N ARG A 446 31.32 16.00 14.29
CA ARG A 446 31.86 15.41 13.07
C ARG A 446 31.02 15.72 11.81
N ASN A 447 30.02 16.59 11.92
CA ASN A 447 29.05 16.91 10.88
C ASN A 447 28.29 15.67 10.38
N VAL A 448 27.83 14.81 11.29
CA VAL A 448 27.05 13.61 10.97
C VAL A 448 25.72 13.67 11.71
N LYS A 449 24.63 13.48 10.99
CA LYS A 449 23.27 13.41 11.51
C LYS A 449 22.90 12.00 11.93
N VAL A 450 21.98 11.87 12.88
CA VAL A 450 21.58 10.57 13.45
C VAL A 450 20.12 10.28 13.17
N MET A 451 19.87 9.13 12.54
CA MET A 451 18.53 8.59 12.29
C MET A 451 18.28 7.34 13.13
N LEU A 452 17.14 7.28 13.80
CA LEU A 452 16.73 6.11 14.56
C LEU A 452 15.64 5.32 13.83
N HIS A 453 15.82 4.02 13.76
CA HIS A 453 14.86 3.07 13.24
C HIS A 453 13.75 2.80 14.26
N MET A 454 12.50 2.94 13.83
CA MET A 454 11.30 2.78 14.65
C MET A 454 10.41 1.71 14.05
N ILE A 455 9.88 0.81 14.86
CA ILE A 455 8.94 -0.23 14.41
C ILE A 455 7.66 -0.21 15.21
N PRO A 456 6.55 -0.55 14.55
CA PRO A 456 5.23 -0.48 15.15
C PRO A 456 4.81 -1.80 15.83
N TRP A 457 5.69 -2.48 16.59
CA TRP A 457 5.35 -3.78 17.19
C TRP A 457 4.57 -3.69 18.50
N ASP A 458 4.46 -2.50 19.08
CA ASP A 458 3.58 -2.29 20.23
C ASP A 458 2.14 -2.07 19.76
N ARG A 459 1.38 -3.12 19.73
CA ARG A 459 -0.04 -3.07 19.36
C ARG A 459 -0.83 -2.09 20.21
N ASN A 460 -0.53 -1.97 21.50
CA ASN A 460 -1.25 -1.06 22.39
C ASN A 460 -0.95 0.43 22.09
N ARG A 461 0.25 0.76 21.61
CA ARG A 461 0.62 2.13 21.24
C ARG A 461 0.24 2.47 19.82
N LEU A 462 0.15 1.46 18.95
CA LEU A 462 -0.31 1.62 17.57
C LEU A 462 -1.81 1.55 17.40
N GLU A 463 -2.54 0.98 18.34
CA GLU A 463 -4.00 1.13 18.38
C GLU A 463 -4.40 2.60 18.38
N THR A 464 -3.53 3.48 18.89
CA THR A 464 -3.69 4.92 18.77
C THR A 464 -3.58 5.44 17.33
N ILE A 465 -2.79 4.81 16.46
CA ILE A 465 -2.79 5.12 15.01
C ILE A 465 -3.92 4.36 14.32
N GLN A 466 -4.14 3.10 14.64
CA GLN A 466 -5.19 2.26 14.04
C GLN A 466 -6.61 2.72 14.40
N GLY A 467 -6.82 3.23 15.62
CA GLY A 467 -8.14 3.66 16.09
C GLY A 467 -8.66 4.99 15.50
N THR A 468 -7.83 5.69 14.75
CA THR A 468 -8.19 7.03 14.23
C THR A 468 -8.79 7.01 12.84
N ILE A 469 -9.02 5.84 12.20
CA ILE A 469 -9.23 5.82 10.78
C ILE A 469 -10.10 4.67 10.31
N PRO A 470 -10.88 4.92 9.27
CA PRO A 470 -11.21 6.19 8.62
C PRO A 470 -12.33 6.91 9.37
N PRO A 471 -12.48 8.24 9.23
CA PRO A 471 -13.61 8.91 9.83
C PRO A 471 -14.91 8.42 9.19
N LYS A 472 -15.96 8.26 9.98
CA LYS A 472 -17.31 8.04 9.44
C LYS A 472 -17.74 9.29 8.68
N PRO A 473 -18.66 9.17 7.69
CA PRO A 473 -19.17 10.32 6.97
C PRO A 473 -19.63 11.44 7.92
N GLY A 474 -19.07 12.64 7.77
CA GLY A 474 -19.36 13.81 8.60
C GLY A 474 -18.60 13.89 9.93
N GLU A 475 -17.74 12.94 10.26
CA GLU A 475 -16.83 13.00 11.42
C GLU A 475 -15.48 13.61 11.02
N LYS A 476 -14.88 14.40 11.91
CA LYS A 476 -13.50 14.87 11.75
C LYS A 476 -12.54 13.86 12.35
N LEU A 477 -11.37 13.71 11.73
CA LEU A 477 -10.27 12.91 12.30
C LEU A 477 -9.83 13.50 13.64
N ASP A 478 -9.80 12.66 14.67
CA ASP A 478 -9.19 13.00 15.95
C ASP A 478 -7.69 12.71 15.90
N ASN A 479 -6.88 13.77 15.94
CA ASN A 479 -5.43 13.69 15.93
C ASN A 479 -4.80 13.60 17.34
N THR A 480 -5.60 13.57 18.40
CA THR A 480 -5.10 13.57 19.80
C THR A 480 -4.22 12.36 20.07
N HIS A 481 -4.61 11.18 19.59
CA HIS A 481 -3.83 9.96 19.74
C HIS A 481 -2.48 10.01 19.00
N ILE A 482 -2.45 10.63 17.84
CA ILE A 482 -1.22 10.80 17.04
C ILE A 482 -0.25 11.71 17.80
N GLN A 483 -0.73 12.81 18.40
CA GLN A 483 0.08 13.69 19.20
C GLN A 483 0.61 13.01 20.46
N ASN A 484 -0.21 12.22 21.14
CA ASN A 484 0.20 11.47 22.31
C ASN A 484 1.31 10.45 22.01
N TYR A 485 1.18 9.74 20.89
CA TYR A 485 2.24 8.84 20.43
C TYR A 485 3.54 9.60 20.09
N TRP A 486 3.42 10.75 19.42
CA TRP A 486 4.58 11.58 19.13
C TRP A 486 5.28 12.07 20.40
N ASN A 487 4.56 12.43 21.45
CA ASN A 487 5.14 12.95 22.69
C ASN A 487 6.17 12.01 23.31
N GLU A 488 6.08 10.71 23.07
CA GLU A 488 7.07 9.73 23.52
C GLU A 488 8.44 9.87 22.83
N HIS A 489 8.50 10.50 21.64
CA HIS A 489 9.73 10.77 20.92
C HIS A 489 10.49 12.01 21.45
N ASN A 490 9.83 12.84 22.26
CA ASN A 490 10.39 14.13 22.68
C ASN A 490 11.75 14.01 23.39
N ALA A 491 11.93 12.99 24.24
CA ALA A 491 13.20 12.75 24.92
C ALA A 491 14.34 12.41 23.93
N LEU A 492 14.04 11.73 22.84
CA LEU A 492 15.00 11.40 21.79
C LEU A 492 15.38 12.66 20.99
N VAL A 493 14.41 13.52 20.70
CA VAL A 493 14.68 14.82 20.05
C VAL A 493 15.57 15.70 20.95
N ASP A 494 15.29 15.74 22.25
CA ASP A 494 16.08 16.51 23.23
C ASP A 494 17.50 15.95 23.40
N ALA A 495 17.70 14.66 23.13
CA ALA A 495 19.04 14.03 23.09
C ALA A 495 19.82 14.35 21.80
N GLY A 496 19.17 14.84 20.74
CA GLY A 496 19.82 15.23 19.50
C GLY A 496 19.52 14.31 18.29
N VAL A 497 18.49 13.50 18.35
CA VAL A 497 18.06 12.71 17.18
C VAL A 497 17.53 13.63 16.08
N ASP A 498 18.05 13.46 14.86
CA ASP A 498 17.74 14.35 13.73
C ASP A 498 16.61 13.82 12.83
N ALA A 499 16.45 12.51 12.75
CA ALA A 499 15.52 11.90 11.79
C ALA A 499 15.02 10.53 12.24
N TRP A 500 14.00 10.05 11.53
CA TRP A 500 13.27 8.83 11.87
C TRP A 500 13.21 7.87 10.70
N TRP A 501 13.30 6.58 11.01
CA TRP A 501 13.12 5.52 10.04
C TRP A 501 11.99 4.59 10.50
N PRO A 502 10.72 4.98 10.27
CA PRO A 502 9.55 4.17 10.58
C PRO A 502 9.42 2.99 9.61
N ASP A 503 9.99 1.87 10.00
CA ASP A 503 9.98 0.60 9.27
C ASP A 503 8.69 -0.20 9.52
N GLU A 504 8.46 -1.25 8.74
CA GLU A 504 7.29 -2.15 8.80
C GLU A 504 5.94 -1.43 8.69
N GLY A 505 4.87 -1.99 9.28
CA GLY A 505 3.52 -1.48 9.11
C GLY A 505 2.89 -1.88 7.78
N ASP A 506 3.37 -2.97 7.16
CA ASP A 506 2.84 -3.48 5.88
C ASP A 506 1.38 -3.92 5.99
N TRP A 507 0.92 -4.23 7.20
CA TRP A 507 -0.47 -4.53 7.53
C TRP A 507 -1.35 -3.29 7.70
N PHE A 508 -0.77 -2.09 7.73
CA PHE A 508 -1.54 -0.87 7.80
C PHE A 508 -2.37 -0.68 6.55
N ASN A 509 -3.62 -0.28 6.73
CA ASN A 509 -4.42 0.21 5.63
C ASN A 509 -3.85 1.53 5.09
N PHE A 510 -4.37 2.02 3.98
CA PHE A 510 -3.77 3.18 3.36
C PHE A 510 -3.95 4.48 4.19
N HIS A 511 -5.01 4.60 4.97
CA HIS A 511 -5.20 5.73 5.88
C HIS A 511 -4.14 5.75 6.97
N GLU A 512 -3.89 4.59 7.59
CA GLU A 512 -2.87 4.42 8.64
C GLU A 512 -1.47 4.74 8.10
N ARG A 513 -1.18 4.35 6.86
CA ARG A 513 0.08 4.70 6.19
C ARG A 513 0.22 6.19 6.01
N MET A 514 -0.82 6.86 5.50
CA MET A 514 -0.83 8.32 5.35
C MET A 514 -0.66 9.04 6.69
N LYS A 515 -1.37 8.60 7.73
CA LYS A 515 -1.26 9.16 9.08
C LYS A 515 0.12 8.96 9.69
N ARG A 516 0.79 7.87 9.39
CA ARG A 516 2.16 7.64 9.85
C ARG A 516 3.15 8.64 9.22
N HIS A 517 3.00 8.95 7.93
CA HIS A 517 3.79 10.02 7.29
C HIS A 517 3.49 11.39 7.92
N GLU A 518 2.21 11.72 8.11
CA GLU A 518 1.79 12.95 8.78
C GLU A 518 2.40 13.08 10.18
N LEU A 519 2.39 11.99 10.98
CA LEU A 519 2.97 11.94 12.32
C LEU A 519 4.46 12.32 12.31
N TYR A 520 5.25 11.65 11.47
CA TYR A 520 6.70 11.87 11.42
C TYR A 520 7.11 13.16 10.69
N TYR A 521 6.14 13.90 10.15
CA TYR A 521 6.33 15.25 9.64
C TYR A 521 5.88 16.32 10.65
N THR A 522 4.65 16.24 11.13
CA THR A 522 4.06 17.25 12.03
C THR A 522 4.59 17.14 13.45
N GLY A 523 4.90 15.94 13.90
CA GLY A 523 5.46 15.68 15.23
C GLY A 523 6.78 16.43 15.47
N PRO A 524 7.83 16.22 14.66
CA PRO A 524 9.07 17.00 14.79
C PRO A 524 8.85 18.51 14.74
N LEU A 525 7.99 19.00 13.84
CA LEU A 525 7.66 20.42 13.73
C LEU A 525 7.02 20.99 15.00
N SER A 526 6.25 20.19 15.73
CA SER A 526 5.65 20.63 17.01
C SER A 526 6.70 20.91 18.07
N LYS A 527 7.86 20.27 18.01
CA LYS A 527 8.98 20.43 18.94
C LYS A 527 10.04 21.40 18.40
N GLN A 528 10.30 21.37 17.11
CA GLN A 528 11.36 22.14 16.43
C GLN A 528 10.81 22.80 15.16
N PRO A 529 9.99 23.88 15.28
CA PRO A 529 9.24 24.45 14.15
C PRO A 529 10.14 25.06 13.05
N ASN A 530 11.40 25.34 13.35
CA ASN A 530 12.37 25.92 12.41
C ASN A 530 13.32 24.87 11.77
N VAL A 531 13.12 23.58 12.07
CA VAL A 531 13.93 22.48 11.53
C VAL A 531 13.06 21.68 10.56
N ARG A 532 13.51 21.52 9.32
CA ARG A 532 12.82 20.67 8.35
C ARG A 532 12.87 19.23 8.82
N PRO A 533 11.73 18.57 9.06
CA PRO A 533 11.69 17.16 9.46
C PRO A 533 12.06 16.26 8.30
N TRP A 534 12.54 15.07 8.64
CA TRP A 534 12.75 14.00 7.66
C TRP A 534 12.49 12.64 8.27
N SER A 535 11.86 11.78 7.48
CA SER A 535 11.65 10.38 7.82
C SER A 535 11.65 9.50 6.57
N LEU A 536 12.11 8.26 6.74
CA LEU A 536 12.19 7.26 5.67
C LEU A 536 11.22 6.12 5.96
N HIS A 537 10.26 5.89 5.08
CA HIS A 537 9.18 4.91 5.25
C HIS A 537 9.27 3.76 4.25
N ARG A 538 8.80 2.57 4.64
CA ARG A 538 8.69 1.41 3.75
C ARG A 538 7.40 1.38 2.94
N ASN A 539 6.39 2.11 3.35
CA ASN A 539 5.07 2.09 2.76
C ASN A 539 4.41 3.47 2.77
N GLY A 540 3.54 3.69 1.79
CA GLY A 540 2.85 4.95 1.61
C GLY A 540 1.75 4.83 0.56
N TYR A 541 1.32 5.97 0.04
CA TYR A 541 0.31 6.12 -1.01
C TYR A 541 0.49 7.49 -1.69
N LEU A 542 -0.26 7.77 -2.78
CA LEU A 542 -0.28 9.11 -3.38
C LEU A 542 -0.65 10.17 -2.32
N GLY A 543 0.09 11.26 -2.31
CA GLY A 543 -0.10 12.37 -1.38
C GLY A 543 0.82 12.35 -0.16
N VAL A 544 1.65 11.30 0.06
CA VAL A 544 2.64 11.29 1.14
C VAL A 544 3.74 12.34 0.94
N ALA A 545 3.95 12.78 -0.30
CA ALA A 545 4.98 13.77 -0.65
C ALA A 545 4.81 15.08 0.12
N ARG A 546 3.56 15.50 0.44
CA ARG A 546 3.28 16.68 1.26
C ARG A 546 3.75 16.59 2.72
N TRP A 547 4.18 15.40 3.13
CA TRP A 547 4.81 15.11 4.43
C TRP A 547 6.22 14.54 4.27
N GLY A 548 6.89 14.87 3.16
CA GLY A 548 8.23 14.39 2.84
C GLY A 548 8.23 13.17 1.92
N GLY A 549 7.45 12.13 2.22
CA GLY A 549 7.19 11.01 1.31
C GLY A 549 8.40 10.17 0.90
N TRP A 550 9.49 10.13 1.68
CA TRP A 550 10.69 9.36 1.37
C TRP A 550 10.45 7.89 1.62
N MET A 551 10.76 7.06 0.62
CA MET A 551 10.46 5.64 0.68
C MET A 551 11.60 4.77 0.14
N TRP A 552 11.65 3.52 0.66
CA TRP A 552 12.49 2.44 0.14
C TRP A 552 11.66 1.14 0.06
N PRO A 553 12.04 0.16 -0.80
CA PRO A 553 11.23 -1.04 -1.02
C PRO A 553 11.34 -2.11 0.07
N GLY A 554 11.88 -1.83 1.25
CA GLY A 554 12.06 -2.83 2.31
C GLY A 554 13.25 -3.75 2.05
N ASP A 555 13.04 -5.08 2.09
CA ASP A 555 14.10 -6.09 2.19
C ASP A 555 14.25 -6.96 0.92
N PRO A 556 14.67 -6.41 -0.22
CA PRO A 556 14.89 -7.18 -1.44
C PRO A 556 16.17 -8.03 -1.38
N LEU A 557 16.26 -9.01 -2.28
CA LEU A 557 17.44 -9.85 -2.46
C LEU A 557 18.54 -9.12 -3.22
N THR A 558 19.80 -9.35 -2.84
CA THR A 558 20.97 -8.82 -3.55
C THR A 558 21.21 -9.63 -4.82
N THR A 559 20.55 -9.24 -5.92
CA THR A 559 20.71 -9.86 -7.24
C THR A 559 20.80 -8.80 -8.33
N TRP A 560 21.40 -9.15 -9.46
CA TRP A 560 21.39 -8.30 -10.68
C TRP A 560 19.98 -7.99 -11.14
N ARG A 561 19.09 -8.98 -11.02
CA ARG A 561 17.70 -8.82 -11.38
C ARG A 561 16.96 -7.81 -10.50
N THR A 562 17.26 -7.80 -9.21
CA THR A 562 16.72 -6.79 -8.29
C THR A 562 17.15 -5.39 -8.70
N LEU A 563 18.44 -5.17 -8.97
CA LEU A 563 18.93 -3.87 -9.41
C LEU A 563 18.24 -3.42 -10.70
N GLN A 564 18.13 -4.31 -11.70
CA GLN A 564 17.44 -4.03 -12.95
C GLN A 564 15.96 -3.65 -12.74
N THR A 565 15.27 -4.40 -11.87
CA THR A 565 13.85 -4.20 -11.57
C THR A 565 13.60 -2.88 -10.84
N HIS A 566 14.51 -2.49 -9.94
CA HIS A 566 14.39 -1.26 -9.17
C HIS A 566 14.46 0.01 -10.02
N ILE A 567 15.01 -0.05 -11.22
CA ILE A 567 14.94 1.08 -12.18
C ILE A 567 13.48 1.32 -12.58
N ALA A 568 12.78 0.27 -12.99
CA ALA A 568 11.36 0.37 -13.39
C ALA A 568 10.44 0.74 -12.20
N ILE A 569 10.72 0.18 -11.02
CA ILE A 569 9.97 0.50 -9.79
C ILE A 569 10.15 1.98 -9.44
N GLY A 570 11.39 2.47 -9.39
CA GLY A 570 11.68 3.84 -9.00
C GLY A 570 11.02 4.87 -9.91
N ILE A 571 11.03 4.65 -11.23
CA ILE A 571 10.37 5.53 -12.20
C ILE A 571 8.86 5.56 -11.95
N ASN A 572 8.21 4.39 -11.86
CA ASN A 572 6.76 4.34 -11.66
C ASN A 572 6.32 4.84 -10.28
N HIS A 573 7.12 4.58 -9.24
CA HIS A 573 6.90 5.15 -7.92
C HIS A 573 6.96 6.68 -7.95
N SER A 574 7.97 7.25 -8.60
CA SER A 574 8.12 8.70 -8.72
C SER A 574 6.94 9.35 -9.44
N LEU A 575 6.36 8.67 -10.43
CA LEU A 575 5.20 9.17 -11.18
C LEU A 575 3.87 9.07 -10.41
N SER A 576 3.76 8.25 -9.37
CA SER A 576 2.45 7.91 -8.80
C SER A 576 2.38 7.89 -7.26
N VAL A 577 3.48 8.01 -6.55
CA VAL A 577 3.53 8.04 -5.09
C VAL A 577 4.28 9.28 -4.59
N SER A 578 5.56 9.34 -4.86
CA SER A 578 6.47 10.40 -4.42
C SER A 578 7.76 10.36 -5.25
N PRO A 579 8.37 11.51 -5.57
CA PRO A 579 9.65 11.56 -6.29
C PRO A 579 10.85 11.05 -5.45
N PHE A 580 10.63 10.78 -4.17
CA PHE A 580 11.69 10.44 -3.22
C PHE A 580 11.72 8.93 -2.94
N TRP A 581 12.49 8.19 -3.75
CA TRP A 581 12.59 6.75 -3.64
C TRP A 581 14.00 6.26 -4.01
N ASN A 582 14.48 5.25 -3.32
CA ASN A 582 15.56 4.37 -3.77
C ASN A 582 15.63 3.11 -2.90
N SER A 583 16.23 2.05 -3.43
CA SER A 583 16.58 0.87 -2.67
C SER A 583 17.91 1.04 -1.91
N ASP A 584 18.09 0.21 -0.88
CA ASP A 584 19.38 0.12 -0.17
C ASP A 584 20.52 -0.29 -1.11
N ILE A 585 21.67 0.35 -0.98
CA ILE A 585 22.87 -0.01 -1.76
C ILE A 585 23.26 -1.44 -1.44
N GLY A 586 23.23 -2.30 -2.47
CA GLY A 586 23.50 -3.72 -2.37
C GLY A 586 22.31 -4.55 -1.92
N ALA A 587 21.08 -4.00 -1.89
CA ALA A 587 19.85 -4.58 -1.38
C ALA A 587 19.95 -5.09 0.08
N PHE A 588 18.95 -5.79 0.60
CA PHE A 588 18.90 -6.16 2.01
C PHE A 588 19.43 -7.57 2.30
N TYR A 589 18.87 -8.60 1.66
CA TYR A 589 19.29 -9.99 1.87
C TYR A 589 20.41 -10.37 0.91
N THR A 590 21.56 -10.67 1.45
CA THR A 590 22.71 -11.16 0.69
C THR A 590 22.41 -12.51 0.03
N THR A 591 22.80 -12.67 -1.23
CA THR A 591 22.72 -13.90 -2.00
C THR A 591 24.09 -14.28 -2.55
N ASP A 592 24.20 -15.43 -3.23
CA ASP A 592 25.45 -15.87 -3.90
C ASP A 592 25.88 -14.92 -5.04
N GLU A 593 24.97 -14.07 -5.54
CA GLU A 593 25.28 -13.05 -6.54
C GLU A 593 25.95 -11.80 -5.94
N TYR A 594 25.97 -11.65 -4.60
CA TYR A 594 26.54 -10.47 -3.96
C TYR A 594 28.06 -10.41 -4.17
N SER A 595 28.44 -9.65 -5.15
CA SER A 595 29.82 -9.46 -5.58
C SER A 595 30.26 -8.00 -5.42
N ALA A 596 31.57 -7.79 -5.45
CA ALA A 596 32.17 -6.47 -5.48
C ALA A 596 31.62 -5.62 -6.63
N GLU A 597 31.44 -6.21 -7.82
CA GLU A 597 30.88 -5.52 -8.97
C GLU A 597 29.41 -5.12 -8.73
N LEU A 598 28.55 -6.03 -8.25
CA LEU A 598 27.16 -5.72 -7.99
C LEU A 598 27.00 -4.60 -6.94
N TYR A 599 27.83 -4.62 -5.88
CA TYR A 599 27.88 -3.53 -4.91
C TYR A 599 28.23 -2.19 -5.58
N VAL A 600 29.29 -2.15 -6.38
CA VAL A 600 29.71 -0.94 -7.09
C VAL A 600 28.62 -0.43 -8.04
N ARG A 601 27.96 -1.32 -8.79
CA ARG A 601 26.84 -0.93 -9.67
C ARG A 601 25.67 -0.33 -8.89
N TRP A 602 25.41 -0.84 -7.70
CA TRP A 602 24.39 -0.26 -6.82
C TRP A 602 24.79 1.12 -6.30
N VAL A 603 26.07 1.31 -5.91
CA VAL A 603 26.59 2.64 -5.54
C VAL A 603 26.43 3.62 -6.72
N GLN A 604 26.76 3.19 -7.93
CA GLN A 604 26.60 3.98 -9.15
C GLN A 604 25.13 4.36 -9.39
N PHE A 605 24.23 3.42 -9.31
CA PHE A 605 22.79 3.65 -9.42
C PHE A 605 22.30 4.66 -8.38
N ALA A 606 22.65 4.45 -7.10
CA ALA A 606 22.22 5.29 -6.00
C ALA A 606 22.74 6.74 -6.09
N ALA A 607 23.89 6.97 -6.71
CA ALA A 607 24.45 8.32 -6.88
C ALA A 607 23.53 9.27 -7.65
N PHE A 608 22.65 8.74 -8.50
CA PHE A 608 21.73 9.51 -9.35
C PHE A 608 20.28 9.50 -8.86
N ASN A 609 19.96 8.79 -7.78
CA ASN A 609 18.61 8.76 -7.22
C ASN A 609 18.46 9.80 -6.09
N SER A 610 17.22 10.02 -5.62
CA SER A 610 16.96 10.95 -4.52
C SER A 610 17.65 10.51 -3.22
N LEU A 611 17.60 9.23 -2.85
CA LEU A 611 18.21 8.65 -1.64
C LEU A 611 19.49 7.88 -1.98
N MET A 612 20.56 8.09 -1.21
CA MET A 612 21.81 7.33 -1.30
C MET A 612 22.16 6.71 0.05
N ARG A 613 21.52 5.58 0.38
CA ARG A 613 21.67 4.89 1.67
C ARG A 613 22.26 3.51 1.50
N SER A 614 23.28 3.20 2.28
CA SER A 614 23.87 1.86 2.39
C SER A 614 23.29 1.15 3.60
N HIS A 615 22.58 0.05 3.39
CA HIS A 615 21.96 -0.78 4.42
C HIS A 615 21.80 -2.23 3.94
N GLY A 616 21.69 -3.17 4.86
CA GLY A 616 21.38 -4.57 4.59
C GLY A 616 22.02 -5.51 5.60
N ARG A 617 21.67 -6.80 5.51
CA ARG A 617 22.34 -7.87 6.26
C ARG A 617 23.77 -8.05 5.72
N GLY A 618 24.71 -8.50 6.56
CA GLY A 618 26.13 -8.44 6.20
C GLY A 618 26.62 -7.00 6.06
N TRP A 619 26.26 -6.17 7.00
CA TRP A 619 26.41 -4.72 6.93
C TRP A 619 27.84 -4.22 6.83
N GLU A 620 28.85 -4.94 7.36
CA GLU A 620 30.24 -4.57 7.23
C GLU A 620 30.69 -4.50 5.77
N ASN A 621 30.18 -5.37 4.92
CA ASN A 621 30.43 -5.33 3.50
C ASN A 621 29.54 -4.32 2.75
N ARG A 622 28.83 -3.45 3.47
CA ARG A 622 28.22 -2.23 2.96
C ARG A 622 29.12 -1.00 3.15
N LEU A 623 30.25 -1.16 3.85
CA LEU A 623 31.28 -0.13 3.95
C LEU A 623 32.22 -0.22 2.76
N PRO A 624 32.56 0.89 2.09
CA PRO A 624 33.36 0.86 0.86
C PRO A 624 34.72 0.14 0.97
N TRP A 625 35.38 0.25 2.12
CA TRP A 625 36.74 -0.27 2.32
C TRP A 625 36.81 -1.75 2.73
N THR A 626 35.72 -2.34 3.20
CA THR A 626 35.75 -3.72 3.71
C THR A 626 35.87 -4.76 2.61
N TRP A 627 35.64 -4.42 1.37
CA TRP A 627 35.86 -5.29 0.22
C TRP A 627 37.33 -5.59 -0.06
N GLY A 628 38.26 -4.76 0.45
CA GLY A 628 39.69 -5.00 0.40
C GLY A 628 40.18 -6.03 1.41
N LEU A 629 39.35 -6.43 2.39
CA LEU A 629 39.72 -7.43 3.40
C LEU A 629 39.65 -8.85 2.81
N SER A 630 40.37 -9.79 3.43
CA SER A 630 40.39 -11.20 3.04
C SER A 630 39.26 -12.03 3.67
N GLU A 631 38.68 -11.53 4.75
CA GLU A 631 37.59 -12.14 5.48
C GLU A 631 36.41 -11.15 5.56
N PRO A 632 35.15 -11.63 5.54
CA PRO A 632 34.03 -10.77 5.84
C PRO A 632 34.18 -10.28 7.28
N GLY A 633 33.73 -9.07 7.55
CA GLY A 633 33.65 -8.54 8.89
C GLY A 633 32.79 -9.41 9.84
N PRO A 634 32.78 -9.11 11.14
CA PRO A 634 32.09 -9.90 12.16
C PRO A 634 30.56 -9.88 12.06
N GLY A 635 30.01 -9.50 10.93
CA GLY A 635 28.58 -9.37 10.69
C GLY A 635 27.76 -10.65 10.79
N GLU A 636 26.56 -10.64 10.27
CA GLU A 636 25.58 -11.70 10.43
C GLU A 636 25.90 -12.99 9.63
N GLY A 637 27.09 -13.52 9.78
CA GLY A 637 27.53 -14.87 9.37
C GLY A 637 27.10 -15.30 7.97
N SER A 638 25.96 -15.97 7.84
CA SER A 638 25.41 -16.50 6.57
C SER A 638 25.05 -15.45 5.52
N TYR A 639 25.09 -14.17 5.86
CA TYR A 639 24.77 -13.05 4.95
C TYR A 639 26.02 -12.30 4.46
N ALA A 640 27.20 -12.79 4.76
CA ALA A 640 28.43 -12.25 4.20
C ALA A 640 28.53 -12.60 2.69
N PRO A 641 29.20 -11.77 1.89
CA PRO A 641 29.52 -12.14 0.52
C PRO A 641 30.47 -13.36 0.50
N PRO A 642 30.51 -14.12 -0.61
CA PRO A 642 31.45 -15.20 -0.73
C PRO A 642 32.89 -14.68 -0.60
N LYS A 643 33.78 -15.43 0.08
CA LYS A 643 35.18 -15.02 0.28
C LYS A 643 35.91 -14.69 -1.03
N SER A 644 35.55 -15.35 -2.11
CA SER A 644 36.11 -15.08 -3.45
C SER A 644 35.78 -13.68 -4.00
N ALA A 645 34.80 -13.00 -3.45
CA ALA A 645 34.43 -11.63 -3.82
C ALA A 645 35.23 -10.58 -3.03
N LEU A 646 35.91 -10.98 -1.95
CA LEU A 646 36.71 -10.14 -1.09
C LEU A 646 38.15 -9.99 -1.63
N SER A 647 39.02 -9.33 -0.88
CA SER A 647 40.38 -8.97 -1.31
C SER A 647 40.42 -8.15 -2.59
N ASN A 648 39.39 -7.32 -2.79
CA ASN A 648 39.25 -6.46 -3.96
C ASN A 648 39.47 -4.98 -3.57
N PRO A 649 40.72 -4.46 -3.62
CA PRO A 649 41.01 -3.09 -3.23
C PRO A 649 40.49 -2.03 -4.21
N THR A 650 39.96 -2.43 -5.37
CA THR A 650 39.45 -1.48 -6.36
C THR A 650 38.05 -0.94 -6.01
N VAL A 651 37.35 -1.59 -5.09
CA VAL A 651 35.97 -1.20 -4.70
C VAL A 651 35.94 0.15 -3.99
N GLU A 652 36.82 0.34 -3.00
CA GLU A 652 36.91 1.57 -2.21
C GLU A 652 37.05 2.83 -3.09
N PRO A 653 38.06 2.94 -3.96
CA PRO A 653 38.24 4.13 -4.79
C PRO A 653 37.10 4.36 -5.78
N ILE A 654 36.47 3.30 -6.30
CA ILE A 654 35.31 3.44 -7.19
C ILE A 654 34.09 3.94 -6.39
N ALA A 655 33.80 3.32 -5.24
CA ALA A 655 32.70 3.74 -4.39
C ALA A 655 32.88 5.20 -3.93
N LYS A 656 34.08 5.56 -3.46
CA LYS A 656 34.45 6.93 -3.11
C LYS A 656 34.15 7.91 -4.25
N LYS A 657 34.61 7.61 -5.46
CA LYS A 657 34.39 8.45 -6.64
C LYS A 657 32.90 8.74 -6.89
N TYR A 658 32.03 7.73 -6.79
CA TYR A 658 30.60 7.92 -7.02
C TYR A 658 29.90 8.58 -5.84
N ILE A 659 30.35 8.37 -4.61
CA ILE A 659 29.90 9.14 -3.45
C ILE A 659 30.27 10.62 -3.63
N GLU A 660 31.54 10.92 -4.01
CA GLU A 660 31.97 12.30 -4.30
C GLU A 660 31.16 12.93 -5.45
N LEU A 661 30.89 12.17 -6.53
CA LEU A 661 30.02 12.62 -7.62
C LEU A 661 28.63 12.99 -7.12
N ARG A 662 28.06 12.21 -6.19
CA ARG A 662 26.79 12.54 -5.53
C ARG A 662 26.83 13.94 -4.89
N TYR A 663 27.91 14.27 -4.21
CA TYR A 663 28.06 15.58 -3.57
C TYR A 663 28.29 16.72 -4.60
N GLN A 664 28.93 16.46 -5.72
CA GLN A 664 29.00 17.41 -6.82
C GLN A 664 27.62 17.69 -7.43
N LEU A 665 26.77 16.68 -7.50
CA LEU A 665 25.37 16.76 -7.99
C LEU A 665 24.40 17.27 -6.93
N LEU A 666 24.81 17.45 -5.68
CA LEU A 666 23.89 17.72 -4.57
C LEU A 666 23.09 18.99 -4.79
N THR A 667 23.72 20.07 -5.25
CA THR A 667 23.05 21.33 -5.52
C THR A 667 22.03 21.20 -6.64
N TYR A 668 22.40 20.48 -7.71
CA TYR A 668 21.48 20.20 -8.82
C TYR A 668 20.26 19.39 -8.36
N ASN A 669 20.48 18.27 -7.65
CA ASN A 669 19.40 17.46 -7.13
C ASN A 669 18.50 18.23 -6.15
N TYR A 670 19.08 19.10 -5.33
CA TYR A 670 18.33 19.93 -4.40
C TYR A 670 17.47 21.00 -5.12
N THR A 671 17.97 21.53 -6.25
CA THR A 671 17.20 22.43 -7.11
C THR A 671 16.02 21.72 -7.73
N LEU A 672 16.21 20.50 -8.28
CA LEU A 672 15.10 19.70 -8.80
C LEU A 672 14.03 19.44 -7.74
N THR A 673 14.45 19.15 -6.50
CA THR A 673 13.52 18.97 -5.39
C THR A 673 12.77 20.25 -5.04
N TRP A 674 13.44 21.39 -5.15
CA TRP A 674 12.80 22.68 -4.94
C TRP A 674 11.80 23.02 -6.06
N GLU A 675 12.12 22.68 -7.31
CA GLU A 675 11.21 22.86 -8.46
C GLU A 675 9.93 22.00 -8.32
N ASP A 676 10.02 20.83 -7.67
CA ASP A 676 8.87 19.95 -7.39
C ASP A 676 7.96 20.52 -6.28
N ASP A 677 8.52 21.30 -5.33
CA ASP A 677 7.78 21.97 -4.24
C ASP A 677 6.96 23.17 -4.77
N PHE A 678 7.41 23.83 -5.83
CA PHE A 678 6.80 25.01 -6.43
C PHE A 678 6.19 24.76 -7.82
#